data_4e1c6318b896040e076e778a1ae4defd
#
_entry.id   4e1c6318b896040e076e778a1ae4defd
#
_cell.length_a   1.000
_cell.length_b   1.000
_cell.length_c   1.000
_cell.angle_alpha   90.00
_cell.angle_beta   90.00
_cell.angle_gamma   90.00
#
_symmetry.space_group_name_H-M   'P 1'
#
loop_
_entity.id
_entity.type
_entity.pdbx_description
1 polymer ?
#
loop_
_entity_poly.entity_id
_entity_poly.type
_entity_poly.pdbx_seq_one_letter_code
_entity_poly.pdbx_strand_id
1 'polypeptide(L)'
;MNAGVTKVPGRQLAAVLAAVLNLAGTASAASPADTNTQTPGPAAQLYQQLGSVGLDPAHVYRVRDVSIERPGVQLTLEDGTIAFTKDVMGRITGAFFEGDGELLVSPPNEAERQSMSLFTGMAILEERFVTAYFRFNDNTAAELAPGLRATEESAEFLGRWKQAAESLAPADALRLLQPFSRALPAPGPGSHPADDGAGDRFLHARLQGAKLGLFDVIYDASAGEPVEVGQARKSADGVLFYDVWTSFSPTPSSKMRNEDPRQEVSDDIHVSQVSIRTHVKPPKQIEAEATLEIETRRSGERTLMFELSRFIRVEAVERNGRAVEFIHNPSVEGTQLARHGNDVVAVVLEQPSRAGETLSLRFVYHGEVLAEAGPGLLYVGARGNWYPNRGLAMANYDLEFYYPPGWTLLATGKPSTLPSQAGAAQGLEQTSRWISERPIPVAGFNLGKFKRAVAHAGPVTVESYGAVAVERDFPTGRPPDEVDTTPLAPGVVPHTGPLTRSAPSPALNTQLVADASADAIRYYANRFGPFPYSQLALTQLPGPESQGWPGLIFLSSFAFLTESEREALHKSDISKILERQIPAHETAHQWWGDLITWRSYRDQWFSEALANYCSLMELEQRNPVAFRQALDYYRTQLLKKSDSGTAVGAAGPVTLGGRLVSSRFPEAYEPIVYGRGPWLIHMLRMMLRDAERKSGSRKAAVGDELFFRSLLNFRRRYEGGAASTQDLIASFEENLPPGLKFEGKRSLDWFLHGWVEGTAVPRLGLRSVKLVPRDGAVEISGVVEQKNAPADLVTVVPIYAVLPGNTTAFIGQVFADGEETAFRLVAPAGASRLSVDPQHTILSDLK
;
A
#
# COMPACT_ATOMS: atom_id res chain seq x y z
N MET A 1 -1.02 -7.30 -51.27
CA MET A 1 -2.27 -6.67 -50.80
C MET A 1 -2.12 -6.51 -49.29
N ASN A 2 -1.74 -5.30 -48.88
CA ASN A 2 -1.50 -4.94 -47.50
C ASN A 2 -2.83 -4.63 -46.78
N ALA A 3 -3.16 -5.40 -45.75
CA ALA A 3 -4.23 -5.03 -44.82
C ALA A 3 -3.59 -4.43 -43.57
N GLY A 4 -3.77 -3.13 -43.36
CA GLY A 4 -3.27 -2.40 -42.22
C GLY A 4 -4.00 -2.80 -40.95
N VAL A 5 -3.21 -3.23 -39.96
CA VAL A 5 -3.65 -3.44 -38.57
C VAL A 5 -3.64 -2.08 -37.90
N THR A 6 -4.80 -1.50 -37.67
CA THR A 6 -4.98 -0.33 -36.82
C THR A 6 -4.69 -0.69 -35.38
N LYS A 7 -3.64 -0.13 -34.82
CA LYS A 7 -3.33 -0.15 -33.38
C LYS A 7 -4.45 0.59 -32.62
N VAL A 8 -5.21 -0.14 -31.82
CA VAL A 8 -6.08 0.42 -30.79
C VAL A 8 -5.20 0.73 -29.56
N PRO A 9 -5.21 1.94 -29.03
CA PRO A 9 -4.35 2.30 -27.89
C PRO A 9 -4.92 1.71 -26.60
N GLY A 10 -4.19 0.76 -26.02
CA GLY A 10 -4.44 0.22 -24.67
C GLY A 10 -4.01 1.18 -23.57
N ARG A 11 -4.46 2.45 -23.62
CA ARG A 11 -4.06 3.52 -22.68
C ARG A 11 -5.10 3.89 -21.62
N GLN A 12 -6.21 3.19 -21.49
CA GLN A 12 -7.33 3.67 -20.65
C GLN A 12 -7.55 2.93 -19.33
N LEU A 13 -6.87 1.79 -19.05
CA LEU A 13 -6.91 1.21 -17.69
C LEU A 13 -5.65 1.51 -16.85
N ALA A 14 -4.53 1.82 -17.49
CA ALA A 14 -3.32 2.29 -16.82
C ALA A 14 -3.42 3.72 -16.26
N ALA A 15 -4.49 4.43 -16.56
CA ALA A 15 -4.74 5.79 -16.07
C ALA A 15 -5.18 5.84 -14.60
N VAL A 16 -5.48 4.70 -13.97
CA VAL A 16 -6.08 4.65 -12.63
C VAL A 16 -5.09 5.03 -11.53
N LEU A 17 -3.82 4.66 -11.66
CA LEU A 17 -2.77 5.14 -10.75
C LEU A 17 -1.97 6.34 -11.33
N ALA A 18 -1.95 6.52 -12.65
CA ALA A 18 -1.26 7.63 -13.30
C ALA A 18 -2.04 8.96 -13.23
N ALA A 19 -3.35 8.94 -12.98
CA ALA A 19 -4.15 10.17 -12.83
C ALA A 19 -3.84 10.92 -11.52
N VAL A 20 -3.33 10.24 -10.49
CA VAL A 20 -2.77 10.89 -9.28
C VAL A 20 -1.48 11.66 -9.62
N LEU A 21 -0.77 11.26 -10.69
CA LEU A 21 0.52 11.81 -11.09
C LEU A 21 0.43 12.96 -12.11
N ASN A 22 -0.69 13.14 -12.83
CA ASN A 22 -0.78 14.12 -13.91
C ASN A 22 -1.54 15.42 -13.58
N LEU A 23 -1.93 15.66 -12.33
CA LEU A 23 -2.42 16.98 -11.87
C LEU A 23 -1.34 17.81 -11.19
N ALA A 24 -0.07 17.39 -11.25
CA ALA A 24 1.07 18.25 -10.98
C ALA A 24 1.28 19.19 -12.18
N GLY A 25 0.33 20.10 -12.42
CA GLY A 25 0.62 21.32 -13.13
C GLY A 25 1.78 22.01 -12.42
N THR A 26 2.81 22.36 -13.16
CA THR A 26 4.00 23.09 -12.77
C THR A 26 3.64 24.42 -12.04
N ALA A 27 3.31 24.30 -10.78
CA ALA A 27 3.40 25.39 -9.84
C ALA A 27 4.62 25.06 -8.97
N SER A 28 5.77 25.57 -9.36
CA SER A 28 6.87 25.83 -8.45
C SER A 28 6.32 26.78 -7.40
N ALA A 29 5.67 26.25 -6.38
CA ALA A 29 5.32 26.99 -5.19
C ALA A 29 6.64 27.14 -4.41
N ALA A 30 7.24 28.32 -4.51
CA ALA A 30 8.18 28.76 -3.51
C ALA A 30 7.54 28.54 -2.14
N SER A 31 8.22 27.79 -1.28
CA SER A 31 7.85 27.64 0.13
C SER A 31 7.57 29.04 0.69
N PRO A 32 6.39 29.34 1.22
CA PRO A 32 6.17 30.63 1.86
C PRO A 32 7.16 30.73 3.02
N ALA A 33 8.01 31.73 2.98
CA ALA A 33 8.93 32.04 4.06
C ALA A 33 8.13 32.18 5.37
N ASP A 34 8.54 31.44 6.40
CA ASP A 34 8.01 31.52 7.74
C ASP A 34 8.00 32.95 8.25
N THR A 35 6.84 33.57 8.30
CA THR A 35 6.62 34.87 8.95
C THR A 35 6.25 34.72 10.43
N ASN A 36 6.71 33.64 11.07
CA ASN A 36 6.54 33.54 12.53
C ASN A 36 7.64 34.36 13.20
N THR A 37 7.30 35.54 13.71
CA THR A 37 8.20 36.49 14.38
C THR A 37 8.61 36.03 15.80
N GLN A 38 8.33 34.79 16.20
CA GLN A 38 8.84 34.24 17.45
C GLN A 38 10.30 33.78 17.27
N THR A 39 11.14 34.10 18.24
CA THR A 39 12.52 33.57 18.30
C THR A 39 12.44 32.05 18.30
N PRO A 40 13.14 31.35 17.36
CA PRO A 40 13.14 29.90 17.31
C PRO A 40 13.50 29.29 18.67
N GLY A 41 12.72 28.32 19.12
CA GLY A 41 13.00 27.61 20.36
C GLY A 41 14.21 26.65 20.23
N PRO A 42 14.65 26.02 21.32
CA PRO A 42 15.84 25.16 21.35
C PRO A 42 15.80 24.02 20.33
N ALA A 43 14.64 23.40 20.11
CA ALA A 43 14.51 22.29 19.15
C ALA A 43 14.60 22.78 17.70
N ALA A 44 13.96 23.90 17.37
CA ALA A 44 14.05 24.51 16.04
C ALA A 44 15.47 25.00 15.74
N GLN A 45 16.17 25.57 16.72
CA GLN A 45 17.59 25.94 16.58
C GLN A 45 18.47 24.70 16.33
N LEU A 46 18.28 23.63 17.09
CA LEU A 46 19.00 22.38 16.90
C LEU A 46 18.74 21.78 15.52
N TYR A 47 17.49 21.74 15.07
CA TYR A 47 17.14 21.28 13.74
C TYR A 47 17.81 22.09 12.64
N GLN A 48 17.85 23.43 12.77
CA GLN A 48 18.54 24.31 11.83
C GLN A 48 20.06 24.05 11.84
N GLN A 49 20.66 23.85 13.02
CA GLN A 49 22.09 23.51 13.13
C GLN A 49 22.39 22.17 12.44
N LEU A 50 21.58 21.14 12.67
CA LEU A 50 21.73 19.83 12.04
C LEU A 50 21.56 19.89 10.52
N GLY A 51 20.61 20.71 10.02
CA GLY A 51 20.35 20.86 8.58
C GLY A 51 21.38 21.73 7.85
N SER A 52 21.99 22.71 8.54
CA SER A 52 22.95 23.66 7.97
C SER A 52 24.41 23.35 8.28
N VAL A 53 24.71 22.24 8.97
CA VAL A 53 26.06 21.87 9.35
C VAL A 53 26.97 21.76 8.10
N GLY A 54 28.14 22.36 8.16
CA GLY A 54 29.16 22.26 7.12
C GLY A 54 30.35 21.45 7.58
N LEU A 55 31.25 21.13 6.64
CA LEU A 55 32.53 20.50 6.97
C LEU A 55 33.45 21.46 7.75
N ASP A 56 34.27 20.89 8.62
CA ASP A 56 35.27 21.62 9.38
C ASP A 56 36.63 21.57 8.65
N PRO A 57 37.18 22.72 8.21
CA PRO A 57 38.50 22.76 7.59
C PRO A 57 39.66 22.23 8.43
N ALA A 58 39.49 22.23 9.76
CA ALA A 58 40.49 21.68 10.69
C ALA A 58 40.43 20.15 10.81
N HIS A 59 39.37 19.51 10.34
CA HIS A 59 39.13 18.06 10.44
C HIS A 59 39.11 17.38 9.05
N VAL A 60 40.17 17.60 8.28
CA VAL A 60 40.43 16.97 6.99
C VAL A 60 41.60 16.00 7.12
N TYR A 61 41.42 14.78 6.63
CA TYR A 61 42.38 13.70 6.83
C TYR A 61 42.51 12.85 5.56
N ARG A 62 43.69 12.27 5.37
CA ARG A 62 43.88 11.11 4.49
C ARG A 62 43.39 9.89 5.21
N VAL A 63 42.61 9.05 4.52
CA VAL A 63 42.08 7.77 5.04
C VAL A 63 42.53 6.64 4.13
N ARG A 64 42.88 5.50 4.73
CA ARG A 64 43.30 4.31 4.00
C ARG A 64 42.84 3.04 4.69
N ASP A 65 42.25 2.09 3.91
CA ASP A 65 41.87 0.74 4.31
C ASP A 65 41.03 0.71 5.61
N VAL A 66 39.96 1.54 5.67
CA VAL A 66 39.06 1.60 6.82
C VAL A 66 37.65 1.19 6.41
N SER A 67 37.03 0.32 7.19
CA SER A 67 35.66 -0.16 6.96
C SER A 67 34.68 0.37 8.00
N ILE A 68 33.48 0.68 7.55
CA ILE A 68 32.29 0.94 8.35
C ILE A 68 31.39 -0.27 8.18
N GLU A 69 31.10 -0.97 9.28
CA GLU A 69 30.31 -2.18 9.24
C GLU A 69 28.94 -1.98 9.91
N ARG A 70 27.87 -2.37 9.20
CA ARG A 70 26.51 -2.46 9.70
C ARG A 70 25.94 -3.83 9.31
N PRO A 71 25.01 -4.39 10.05
CA PRO A 71 24.46 -5.70 9.71
C PRO A 71 23.95 -5.77 8.28
N GLY A 72 24.62 -6.57 7.44
CA GLY A 72 24.28 -6.71 6.02
C GLY A 72 24.86 -5.64 5.07
N VAL A 73 25.63 -4.68 5.61
CA VAL A 73 26.27 -3.60 4.84
C VAL A 73 27.72 -3.42 5.29
N GLN A 74 28.64 -3.37 4.35
CA GLN A 74 30.03 -3.01 4.58
C GLN A 74 30.46 -1.92 3.59
N LEU A 75 31.00 -0.83 4.11
CA LEU A 75 31.58 0.28 3.36
C LEU A 75 33.08 0.34 3.66
N THR A 76 33.93 0.19 2.66
CA THR A 76 35.38 0.26 2.79
C THR A 76 35.90 1.51 2.08
N LEU A 77 36.62 2.36 2.79
CA LEU A 77 37.37 3.50 2.24
C LEU A 77 38.79 3.01 1.97
N GLU A 78 39.10 2.68 0.70
CA GLU A 78 40.37 2.06 0.32
C GLU A 78 41.52 3.07 0.35
N ASP A 79 41.36 4.20 -0.32
CA ASP A 79 42.34 5.30 -0.31
C ASP A 79 41.64 6.61 -0.72
N GLY A 80 41.78 7.67 0.07
CA GLY A 80 41.19 8.97 -0.27
C GLY A 80 41.31 10.00 0.83
N THR A 81 40.57 11.08 0.67
CA THR A 81 40.47 12.17 1.63
C THR A 81 39.10 12.21 2.24
N ILE A 82 39.02 12.39 3.55
CA ILE A 82 37.77 12.55 4.31
C ILE A 82 37.80 13.84 5.13
N ALA A 83 36.68 14.56 5.11
CA ALA A 83 36.47 15.71 5.97
C ALA A 83 35.24 15.48 6.84
N PHE A 84 35.34 15.83 8.12
CA PHE A 84 34.22 15.72 9.05
C PHE A 84 33.45 17.03 9.15
N THR A 85 32.18 16.96 9.55
CA THR A 85 31.39 18.15 9.86
C THR A 85 31.88 18.82 11.13
N LYS A 86 31.56 20.11 11.27
CA LYS A 86 31.59 20.76 12.58
C LYS A 86 30.73 19.99 13.56
N ASP A 87 31.10 20.04 14.82
CA ASP A 87 30.30 19.38 15.85
C ASP A 87 28.95 20.09 16.07
N VAL A 88 27.94 19.30 16.43
CA VAL A 88 26.65 19.76 16.95
C VAL A 88 26.48 19.15 18.33
N MET A 89 26.32 20.00 19.37
CA MET A 89 26.25 19.55 20.76
C MET A 89 27.43 18.65 21.20
N GLY A 90 28.65 18.95 20.70
CA GLY A 90 29.87 18.17 21.01
C GLY A 90 29.99 16.85 20.25
N ARG A 91 29.18 16.57 19.22
CA ARG A 91 29.21 15.33 18.45
C ARG A 91 29.36 15.63 16.96
N ILE A 92 30.24 14.88 16.28
CA ILE A 92 30.34 14.89 14.82
C ILE A 92 29.15 14.10 14.26
N THR A 93 28.45 14.69 13.29
CA THR A 93 27.22 14.12 12.72
C THR A 93 27.32 13.80 11.25
N GLY A 94 28.48 13.96 10.62
CA GLY A 94 28.65 13.64 9.22
C GLY A 94 30.09 13.76 8.75
N ALA A 95 30.32 13.27 7.54
CA ALA A 95 31.60 13.34 6.84
C ALA A 95 31.39 13.34 5.33
N PHE A 96 32.37 13.83 4.59
CA PHE A 96 32.42 13.71 3.14
C PHE A 96 33.74 13.08 2.72
N PHE A 97 33.67 12.02 1.95
CA PHE A 97 34.80 11.28 1.43
C PHE A 97 34.94 11.45 -0.09
N GLU A 98 36.18 11.59 -0.55
CA GLU A 98 36.53 11.54 -1.96
C GLU A 98 37.76 10.65 -2.14
N GLY A 99 37.68 9.66 -2.99
CA GLY A 99 38.71 8.65 -3.22
C GLY A 99 38.16 7.35 -3.72
N ASP A 100 38.93 6.28 -3.61
CA ASP A 100 38.50 4.94 -3.95
C ASP A 100 37.83 4.25 -2.75
N GLY A 101 36.63 3.74 -2.94
CA GLY A 101 35.91 2.99 -1.93
C GLY A 101 35.08 1.85 -2.55
N GLU A 102 34.68 0.92 -1.68
CA GLU A 102 33.89 -0.24 -2.04
C GLU A 102 32.71 -0.43 -1.10
N LEU A 103 31.57 -0.76 -1.66
CA LEU A 103 30.35 -1.11 -0.94
C LEU A 103 30.00 -2.57 -1.17
N LEU A 104 29.70 -3.32 -0.10
CA LEU A 104 29.09 -4.64 -0.13
C LEU A 104 27.76 -4.61 0.61
N VAL A 105 26.65 -5.04 -0.06
CA VAL A 105 25.34 -5.25 0.56
C VAL A 105 24.86 -6.65 0.28
N SER A 106 24.50 -7.38 1.34
CA SER A 106 24.09 -8.78 1.26
C SER A 106 22.69 -8.97 1.89
N PRO A 107 21.60 -8.91 1.08
CA PRO A 107 20.26 -9.16 1.59
C PRO A 107 20.08 -10.63 2.03
N PRO A 108 19.41 -10.87 3.18
CA PRO A 108 19.31 -12.21 3.76
C PRO A 108 18.32 -13.13 3.05
N ASN A 109 17.27 -12.60 2.42
CA ASN A 109 16.21 -13.38 1.80
C ASN A 109 16.20 -13.24 0.27
N GLU A 110 15.54 -14.20 -0.39
CA GLU A 110 15.53 -14.28 -1.85
C GLU A 110 14.73 -13.13 -2.49
N ALA A 111 13.60 -12.73 -1.93
CA ALA A 111 12.77 -11.64 -2.48
C ALA A 111 13.57 -10.32 -2.56
N GLU A 112 14.37 -10.02 -1.53
CA GLU A 112 15.22 -8.83 -1.51
C GLU A 112 16.41 -8.95 -2.47
N ARG A 113 17.02 -10.15 -2.61
CA ARG A 113 18.05 -10.42 -3.62
C ARG A 113 17.51 -10.28 -5.04
N GLN A 114 16.29 -10.75 -5.30
CA GLN A 114 15.63 -10.60 -6.61
C GLN A 114 15.31 -9.12 -6.88
N SER A 115 14.78 -8.39 -5.90
CA SER A 115 14.52 -6.96 -6.01
C SER A 115 15.82 -6.19 -6.30
N MET A 116 16.89 -6.43 -5.56
CA MET A 116 18.21 -5.83 -5.81
C MET A 116 18.69 -6.13 -7.23
N SER A 117 18.63 -7.42 -7.63
CA SER A 117 19.05 -7.86 -8.96
C SER A 117 18.25 -7.19 -10.09
N LEU A 118 16.97 -6.93 -9.87
CA LEU A 118 16.10 -6.24 -10.82
C LEU A 118 16.65 -4.86 -11.17
N PHE A 119 17.15 -4.10 -10.20
CA PHE A 119 17.62 -2.73 -10.40
C PHE A 119 19.12 -2.65 -10.76
N THR A 120 19.95 -3.49 -10.15
CA THR A 120 21.42 -3.41 -10.23
C THR A 120 22.04 -4.47 -11.13
N GLY A 121 21.30 -5.56 -11.45
CA GLY A 121 21.83 -6.76 -12.12
C GLY A 121 22.55 -7.74 -11.19
N MET A 122 22.61 -7.47 -9.87
CA MET A 122 23.35 -8.23 -8.87
C MET A 122 22.46 -8.58 -7.67
N ALA A 123 22.48 -9.85 -7.24
CA ALA A 123 21.75 -10.32 -6.06
C ALA A 123 22.43 -9.95 -4.72
N ILE A 124 23.75 -9.79 -4.77
CA ILE A 124 24.59 -9.20 -3.72
C ILE A 124 25.27 -8.01 -4.40
N LEU A 125 25.14 -6.84 -3.80
CA LEU A 125 25.65 -5.60 -4.39
C LEU A 125 27.13 -5.44 -4.02
N GLU A 126 27.99 -5.45 -5.02
CA GLU A 126 29.39 -5.04 -4.95
C GLU A 126 29.57 -3.83 -5.88
N GLU A 127 29.79 -2.65 -5.30
CA GLU A 127 29.93 -1.43 -6.10
C GLU A 127 31.10 -0.59 -5.60
N ARG A 128 31.94 -0.15 -6.52
CA ARG A 128 32.97 0.83 -6.25
C ARG A 128 32.40 2.24 -6.31
N PHE A 129 32.85 3.11 -5.44
CA PHE A 129 32.42 4.49 -5.40
C PHE A 129 33.61 5.46 -5.28
N VAL A 130 33.40 6.69 -5.76
CA VAL A 130 34.43 7.74 -5.78
C VAL A 130 34.15 8.88 -4.81
N THR A 131 32.90 9.08 -4.40
CA THR A 131 32.51 10.02 -3.35
C THR A 131 31.47 9.41 -2.44
N ALA A 132 31.49 9.80 -1.16
CA ALA A 132 30.49 9.46 -0.20
C ALA A 132 30.16 10.65 0.72
N TYR A 133 28.88 11.00 0.78
CA TYR A 133 28.30 11.87 1.79
C TYR A 133 27.76 11.00 2.92
N PHE A 134 28.17 11.29 4.16
CA PHE A 134 27.72 10.53 5.34
C PHE A 134 26.98 11.44 6.32
N ARG A 135 25.85 10.93 6.86
CA ARG A 135 25.21 11.47 8.06
C ARG A 135 25.00 10.33 9.07
N PHE A 136 25.27 10.60 10.33
CA PHE A 136 25.20 9.57 11.37
C PHE A 136 25.04 10.19 12.78
N ASN A 137 24.51 9.36 13.68
CA ASN A 137 24.45 9.67 15.12
C ASN A 137 25.22 8.66 15.98
N ASP A 138 25.79 7.63 15.36
CA ASP A 138 26.47 6.50 16.00
C ASP A 138 28.00 6.66 16.04
N ASN A 139 28.72 5.58 16.30
CA ASN A 139 30.16 5.58 16.46
C ASN A 139 30.95 5.68 15.14
N THR A 140 30.37 6.01 14.01
CA THR A 140 31.03 6.04 12.70
C THR A 140 32.31 6.88 12.72
N ALA A 141 32.31 8.07 13.33
CA ALA A 141 33.53 8.89 13.41
C ALA A 141 34.66 8.19 14.21
N ALA A 142 34.34 7.45 15.27
CA ALA A 142 35.30 6.69 16.05
C ALA A 142 35.81 5.43 15.31
N GLU A 143 34.97 4.79 14.52
CA GLU A 143 35.33 3.66 13.67
C GLU A 143 36.33 4.07 12.58
N LEU A 144 36.20 5.28 12.05
CA LEU A 144 37.11 5.84 11.04
C LEU A 144 38.44 6.32 11.62
N ALA A 145 38.46 6.74 12.90
CA ALA A 145 39.62 7.38 13.52
C ALA A 145 40.97 6.62 13.40
N PRO A 146 41.04 5.27 13.50
CA PRO A 146 42.31 4.55 13.41
C PRO A 146 43.02 4.68 12.06
N GLY A 147 42.31 4.91 10.96
CA GLY A 147 42.87 5.04 9.61
C GLY A 147 43.19 6.47 9.20
N LEU A 148 42.95 7.46 10.06
CA LEU A 148 43.11 8.88 9.70
C LEU A 148 44.57 9.35 9.83
N ARG A 149 45.03 10.12 8.83
CA ARG A 149 46.34 10.80 8.82
C ARG A 149 46.17 12.25 8.42
N ALA A 150 46.89 13.13 9.03
CA ALA A 150 46.84 14.56 8.67
C ALA A 150 47.19 14.80 7.19
N THR A 151 46.48 15.74 6.54
CA THR A 151 46.70 16.14 5.14
C THR A 151 46.62 17.67 5.01
N GLU A 152 47.24 18.20 3.97
CA GLU A 152 47.23 19.63 3.61
C GLU A 152 46.24 19.91 2.44
N GLU A 153 45.27 19.04 2.19
CA GLU A 153 44.37 19.19 1.05
C GLU A 153 43.42 20.40 1.09
N SER A 154 43.07 20.91 -0.08
CA SER A 154 42.53 22.24 -0.33
C SER A 154 41.05 22.45 -0.08
N ALA A 155 40.63 23.73 0.03
CA ALA A 155 39.28 24.19 0.30
C ALA A 155 38.22 23.82 -0.79
N GLU A 156 38.61 23.42 -1.99
CA GLU A 156 37.68 23.03 -3.06
C GLU A 156 36.86 21.77 -2.70
N PHE A 157 37.47 20.84 -1.99
CA PHE A 157 36.88 19.65 -1.47
C PHE A 157 35.68 19.95 -0.52
N LEU A 158 35.80 20.99 0.30
CA LEU A 158 34.76 21.36 1.28
C LEU A 158 33.48 21.90 0.64
N GLY A 159 33.55 22.45 -0.58
CA GLY A 159 32.39 22.99 -1.29
C GLY A 159 31.40 21.90 -1.74
N ARG A 160 31.87 20.67 -1.98
CA ARG A 160 31.06 19.55 -2.50
C ARG A 160 30.06 19.02 -1.49
N TRP A 161 30.31 19.15 -0.20
CA TRP A 161 29.36 18.78 0.85
C TRP A 161 28.01 19.45 0.67
N LYS A 162 27.98 20.75 0.43
CA LYS A 162 26.73 21.51 0.32
C LYS A 162 25.87 20.99 -0.85
N GLN A 163 26.50 20.68 -1.98
CA GLN A 163 25.81 20.11 -3.15
C GLN A 163 25.26 18.72 -2.87
N ALA A 164 26.02 17.86 -2.21
CA ALA A 164 25.59 16.49 -1.86
C ALA A 164 24.45 16.50 -0.83
N ALA A 165 24.48 17.44 0.13
CA ALA A 165 23.50 17.56 1.21
C ALA A 165 22.15 18.15 0.77
N GLU A 166 22.10 18.97 -0.29
CA GLU A 166 20.99 19.89 -0.60
C GLU A 166 19.59 19.30 -0.51
N SER A 167 19.36 18.13 -1.12
CA SER A 167 18.04 17.47 -1.14
C SER A 167 17.75 16.60 0.09
N LEU A 168 18.78 16.27 0.89
CA LEU A 168 18.70 15.33 2.00
C LEU A 168 18.78 16.00 3.37
N ALA A 169 19.35 17.21 3.42
CA ALA A 169 19.61 17.90 4.68
C ALA A 169 18.37 18.01 5.60
N PRO A 170 17.14 18.28 5.12
CA PRO A 170 15.96 18.28 5.97
C PRO A 170 15.62 16.92 6.56
N ALA A 171 15.68 15.84 5.75
CA ALA A 171 15.35 14.49 6.19
C ALA A 171 16.38 13.97 7.22
N ASP A 172 17.67 14.15 6.92
CA ASP A 172 18.76 13.78 7.84
C ASP A 172 18.72 14.59 9.13
N ALA A 173 18.44 15.89 9.04
CA ALA A 173 18.32 16.76 10.22
C ALA A 173 17.16 16.31 11.12
N LEU A 174 16.03 15.95 10.52
CA LEU A 174 14.87 15.44 11.26
C LEU A 174 15.18 14.12 11.96
N ARG A 175 15.83 13.19 11.26
CA ARG A 175 16.22 11.90 11.84
C ARG A 175 17.23 12.07 12.98
N LEU A 176 18.19 12.95 12.82
CA LEU A 176 19.16 13.26 13.85
C LEU A 176 18.55 14.04 15.02
N LEU A 177 17.52 14.85 14.80
CA LEU A 177 16.83 15.59 15.86
C LEU A 177 16.26 14.64 16.92
N GLN A 178 15.77 13.45 16.54
CA GLN A 178 15.17 12.51 17.50
C GLN A 178 16.11 12.15 18.66
N PRO A 179 17.31 11.59 18.43
CA PRO A 179 18.24 11.29 19.51
C PRO A 179 18.83 12.55 20.17
N PHE A 180 19.12 13.59 19.41
CA PHE A 180 19.72 14.81 19.93
C PHE A 180 18.76 15.65 20.79
N SER A 181 17.47 15.63 20.51
CA SER A 181 16.47 16.35 21.30
C SER A 181 16.40 15.84 22.74
N ARG A 182 16.72 14.55 22.99
CA ARG A 182 16.75 13.96 24.34
C ARG A 182 17.71 14.69 25.27
N ALA A 183 18.80 15.24 24.73
CA ALA A 183 19.82 15.97 25.47
C ALA A 183 19.57 17.48 25.61
N LEU A 184 18.48 18.02 24.98
CA LEU A 184 18.14 19.42 25.17
C LEU A 184 17.77 19.74 26.63
N PRO A 185 18.13 20.92 27.13
CA PRO A 185 17.75 21.35 28.50
C PRO A 185 16.24 21.21 28.71
N ALA A 186 15.85 20.62 29.84
CA ALA A 186 14.47 20.58 30.28
C ALA A 186 14.23 21.64 31.37
N PRO A 187 13.07 22.34 31.35
CA PRO A 187 12.75 23.31 32.40
C PRO A 187 12.44 22.56 33.72
N GLY A 188 13.13 22.92 34.80
CA GLY A 188 12.86 22.42 36.15
C GLY A 188 14.10 21.82 36.86
N PRO A 189 14.12 21.82 38.19
CA PRO A 189 15.18 21.20 38.96
C PRO A 189 15.04 19.69 38.94
N GLY A 190 16.09 18.97 38.51
CA GLY A 190 16.16 17.50 38.56
C GLY A 190 16.06 16.79 37.24
N SER A 191 16.29 17.45 36.09
CA SER A 191 16.47 16.73 34.82
C SER A 191 17.72 15.87 34.88
N HIS A 192 17.56 14.54 35.05
CA HIS A 192 18.64 13.60 34.78
C HIS A 192 18.93 13.64 33.28
N PRO A 193 20.21 13.54 32.87
CA PRO A 193 20.50 13.32 31.46
C PRO A 193 19.75 12.03 31.05
N ALA A 194 18.95 12.15 30.02
CA ALA A 194 18.31 11.00 29.42
C ALA A 194 19.42 10.03 29.00
N ASP A 195 19.12 8.74 29.09
CA ASP A 195 19.94 7.66 28.54
C ASP A 195 20.41 8.12 27.15
N ASP A 196 21.69 8.05 26.86
CA ASP A 196 22.32 8.59 25.65
C ASP A 196 21.90 7.85 24.36
N GLY A 197 20.86 7.02 24.45
CA GLY A 197 20.24 6.34 23.32
C GLY A 197 21.19 5.33 22.66
N ALA A 198 21.96 4.61 23.45
CA ALA A 198 22.95 3.62 23.00
C ALA A 198 22.41 2.57 21.99
N GLY A 199 21.09 2.42 21.84
CA GLY A 199 20.44 1.58 20.86
C GLY A 199 20.00 2.29 19.57
N ASP A 200 19.97 3.63 19.53
CA ASP A 200 19.52 4.41 18.38
C ASP A 200 20.70 4.71 17.45
N ARG A 201 20.94 3.82 16.48
CA ARG A 201 22.04 3.93 15.52
C ARG A 201 21.49 4.27 14.14
N PHE A 202 21.98 5.35 13.58
CA PHE A 202 21.65 5.82 12.23
C PHE A 202 22.91 6.11 11.43
N LEU A 203 22.94 5.63 10.20
CA LEU A 203 23.93 5.95 9.19
C LEU A 203 23.23 6.11 7.84
N HIS A 204 23.35 7.26 7.22
CA HIS A 204 22.98 7.50 5.82
C HIS A 204 24.25 7.77 5.03
N ALA A 205 24.48 6.98 3.96
CA ALA A 205 25.57 7.16 3.04
C ALA A 205 25.01 7.39 1.62
N ARG A 206 25.25 8.57 1.02
CA ARG A 206 24.98 8.84 -0.39
C ARG A 206 26.27 8.66 -1.17
N LEU A 207 26.27 7.68 -2.08
CA LEU A 207 27.45 7.25 -2.80
C LEU A 207 27.37 7.60 -4.30
N GLN A 208 28.47 8.08 -4.85
CA GLN A 208 28.65 8.16 -6.31
C GLN A 208 29.32 6.86 -6.78
N GLY A 209 28.52 5.88 -7.16
CA GLY A 209 28.99 4.60 -7.69
C GLY A 209 29.58 4.73 -9.07
N ALA A 210 30.54 3.86 -9.38
CA ALA A 210 31.22 3.82 -10.67
C ALA A 210 30.29 3.32 -11.81
N LYS A 211 29.38 2.38 -11.50
CA LYS A 211 28.43 1.80 -12.46
C LYS A 211 27.02 2.29 -12.27
N LEU A 212 26.57 2.43 -11.02
CA LEU A 212 25.18 2.68 -10.67
C LEU A 212 24.82 4.17 -10.56
N GLY A 213 25.84 5.07 -10.57
CA GLY A 213 25.64 6.51 -10.37
C GLY A 213 25.34 6.85 -8.93
N LEU A 214 24.58 7.92 -8.67
CA LEU A 214 24.28 8.40 -7.34
C LEU A 214 23.15 7.57 -6.70
N PHE A 215 23.38 6.98 -5.52
CA PHE A 215 22.39 6.21 -4.77
C PHE A 215 22.61 6.31 -3.26
N ASP A 216 21.63 5.87 -2.49
CA ASP A 216 21.60 5.98 -1.04
C ASP A 216 21.68 4.62 -0.37
N VAL A 217 22.43 4.52 0.72
CA VAL A 217 22.48 3.38 1.65
C VAL A 217 22.13 3.91 3.02
N ILE A 218 21.06 3.39 3.60
CA ILE A 218 20.55 3.83 4.91
C ILE A 218 20.58 2.64 5.86
N TYR A 219 21.14 2.84 7.04
CA TYR A 219 21.01 1.97 8.19
C TYR A 219 20.33 2.75 9.32
N ASP A 220 19.16 2.32 9.74
CA ASP A 220 18.40 2.90 10.85
C ASP A 220 17.92 1.81 11.81
N ALA A 221 18.58 1.67 12.94
CA ALA A 221 18.25 0.65 13.94
C ALA A 221 16.84 0.81 14.55
N SER A 222 16.21 1.99 14.40
CA SER A 222 14.85 2.27 14.87
C SER A 222 13.78 1.86 13.86
N ALA A 223 14.16 1.63 12.60
CA ALA A 223 13.23 1.21 11.55
C ALA A 223 12.89 -0.28 11.67
N GLY A 224 11.69 -0.66 11.26
CA GLY A 224 11.27 -2.07 11.19
C GLY A 224 12.14 -2.90 10.24
N GLU A 225 12.68 -2.27 9.20
CA GLU A 225 13.70 -2.80 8.28
C GLU A 225 14.90 -1.87 8.32
N PRO A 226 15.91 -2.20 9.16
CA PRO A 226 17.05 -1.30 9.39
C PRO A 226 17.90 -0.96 8.18
N VAL A 227 17.96 -1.80 7.17
CA VAL A 227 18.78 -1.56 5.97
C VAL A 227 17.87 -1.21 4.80
N GLU A 228 18.15 -0.09 4.14
CA GLU A 228 17.53 0.29 2.87
C GLU A 228 18.60 0.77 1.89
N VAL A 229 18.51 0.32 0.64
CA VAL A 229 19.33 0.82 -0.48
C VAL A 229 18.41 1.23 -1.60
N GLY A 230 18.60 2.44 -2.11
CA GLY A 230 17.71 2.97 -3.14
C GLY A 230 18.31 4.11 -3.94
N GLN A 231 17.56 4.54 -4.94
CA GLN A 231 17.99 5.59 -5.87
C GLN A 231 16.82 6.43 -6.36
N ALA A 232 16.98 7.74 -6.36
CA ALA A 232 16.04 8.63 -7.03
C ALA A 232 16.22 8.54 -8.55
N ARG A 233 15.16 8.18 -9.27
CA ARG A 233 15.15 8.07 -10.75
C ARG A 233 13.87 8.62 -11.36
N LYS A 234 13.98 9.13 -12.59
CA LYS A 234 12.82 9.53 -13.39
C LYS A 234 12.42 8.37 -14.31
N SER A 235 11.12 8.13 -14.40
CA SER A 235 10.54 7.25 -15.42
C SER A 235 10.69 7.84 -16.82
N ALA A 236 10.31 7.06 -17.84
CA ALA A 236 10.28 7.52 -19.24
C ALA A 236 9.39 8.77 -19.43
N ASP A 237 8.33 8.90 -18.65
CA ASP A 237 7.40 10.04 -18.68
C ASP A 237 7.89 11.24 -17.82
N GLY A 238 9.11 11.16 -17.25
CA GLY A 238 9.71 12.24 -16.46
C GLY A 238 9.24 12.30 -14.99
N VAL A 239 8.43 11.37 -14.54
CA VAL A 239 7.97 11.30 -13.14
C VAL A 239 9.10 10.80 -12.23
N LEU A 240 9.33 11.49 -11.12
CA LEU A 240 10.35 11.11 -10.15
C LEU A 240 9.88 9.96 -9.24
N PHE A 241 10.73 8.96 -9.10
CA PHE A 241 10.57 7.82 -8.20
C PHE A 241 11.80 7.72 -7.31
N TYR A 242 11.59 7.26 -6.08
CA TYR A 242 12.66 6.73 -5.26
C TYR A 242 12.56 5.19 -5.33
N ASP A 243 13.41 4.61 -6.15
CA ASP A 243 13.44 3.15 -6.38
C ASP A 243 14.19 2.48 -5.21
N VAL A 244 13.48 1.83 -4.33
CA VAL A 244 14.08 1.02 -3.26
C VAL A 244 14.52 -0.32 -3.83
N TRP A 245 15.83 -0.50 -3.96
CA TRP A 245 16.42 -1.72 -4.52
C TRP A 245 16.33 -2.90 -3.57
N THR A 246 16.55 -2.65 -2.28
CA THR A 246 16.39 -3.62 -1.19
C THR A 246 16.07 -2.90 0.12
N SER A 247 15.28 -3.56 0.97
CA SER A 247 15.03 -3.13 2.33
C SER A 247 14.85 -4.37 3.20
N PHE A 248 15.58 -4.52 4.31
CA PHE A 248 15.51 -5.72 5.10
C PHE A 248 15.95 -5.54 6.56
N SER A 249 15.49 -6.48 7.40
CA SER A 249 16.04 -6.68 8.74
C SER A 249 17.08 -7.81 8.69
N PRO A 250 18.30 -7.61 9.20
CA PRO A 250 19.32 -8.65 9.27
C PRO A 250 18.97 -9.77 10.28
N THR A 251 18.01 -9.54 11.16
CA THR A 251 17.54 -10.55 12.14
C THR A 251 16.31 -11.24 11.57
N PRO A 252 16.28 -12.59 11.46
CA PRO A 252 15.11 -13.30 10.94
C PRO A 252 13.85 -13.03 11.77
N SER A 253 12.73 -12.84 11.09
CA SER A 253 11.40 -12.56 11.66
C SER A 253 10.85 -13.65 12.60
N SER A 254 11.53 -14.78 12.74
CA SER A 254 11.11 -15.91 13.59
C SER A 254 10.97 -15.59 15.08
N LYS A 255 11.59 -14.51 15.57
CA LYS A 255 11.44 -14.04 16.96
C LYS A 255 10.13 -13.27 17.20
N MET A 256 9.44 -12.81 16.15
CA MET A 256 8.18 -12.02 16.27
C MET A 256 6.93 -12.89 16.45
N ARG A 257 7.03 -14.21 16.39
CA ARG A 257 5.87 -15.13 16.48
C ARG A 257 5.15 -15.19 17.84
N ASN A 258 5.69 -14.59 18.89
CA ASN A 258 5.14 -14.66 20.25
C ASN A 258 4.56 -13.35 20.80
N GLU A 259 4.41 -12.31 19.98
CA GLU A 259 3.84 -11.04 20.43
C GLU A 259 2.31 -11.04 20.28
N ASP A 260 1.62 -10.40 21.25
CA ASP A 260 0.16 -10.24 21.21
C ASP A 260 -0.23 -9.58 19.88
N PRO A 261 -1.17 -10.16 19.09
CA PRO A 261 -1.64 -9.57 17.83
C PRO A 261 -2.16 -8.13 17.93
N ARG A 262 -2.55 -7.72 19.13
CA ARG A 262 -3.03 -6.36 19.44
C ARG A 262 -1.90 -5.40 19.81
N GLN A 263 -0.68 -5.92 19.97
CA GLN A 263 0.48 -5.10 20.25
C GLN A 263 1.04 -4.60 18.91
N GLU A 264 0.84 -3.31 18.64
CA GLU A 264 1.44 -2.64 17.49
C GLU A 264 2.95 -2.75 17.59
N VAL A 265 3.57 -3.28 16.53
CA VAL A 265 5.02 -3.49 16.50
C VAL A 265 5.70 -2.13 16.51
N SER A 266 6.51 -1.89 17.52
CA SER A 266 7.46 -0.78 17.68
C SER A 266 6.96 0.67 17.70
N ASP A 267 5.66 0.93 17.82
CA ASP A 267 5.22 2.32 18.00
C ASP A 267 5.59 2.84 19.39
N ASP A 268 6.30 3.99 19.40
CA ASP A 268 6.70 4.67 20.64
C ASP A 268 5.50 5.24 21.39
N ILE A 269 4.41 5.47 20.65
CA ILE A 269 3.16 6.04 21.15
C ILE A 269 1.94 5.28 20.60
N HIS A 270 0.86 5.32 21.36
CA HIS A 270 -0.47 4.87 20.94
C HIS A 270 -1.45 6.04 20.98
N VAL A 271 -2.14 6.32 19.87
CA VAL A 271 -3.21 7.33 19.81
C VAL A 271 -4.54 6.63 20.10
N SER A 272 -5.14 6.91 21.26
CA SER A 272 -6.38 6.24 21.69
C SER A 272 -7.65 6.97 21.24
N GLN A 273 -7.59 8.31 21.15
CA GLN A 273 -8.71 9.18 20.81
C GLN A 273 -8.24 10.32 19.92
N VAL A 274 -9.02 10.63 18.89
CA VAL A 274 -8.84 11.78 18.00
C VAL A 274 -10.14 12.58 17.95
N SER A 275 -10.11 13.82 18.42
CA SER A 275 -11.25 14.74 18.39
C SER A 275 -10.95 15.91 17.46
N ILE A 276 -11.74 16.10 16.40
CA ILE A 276 -11.47 17.11 15.38
C ILE A 276 -12.68 18.04 15.21
N ARG A 277 -12.43 19.34 15.27
CA ARG A 277 -13.37 20.37 14.87
C ARG A 277 -12.90 21.00 13.58
N THR A 278 -13.76 21.03 12.56
CA THR A 278 -13.38 21.48 11.22
C THR A 278 -14.38 22.46 10.66
N HIS A 279 -13.94 23.65 10.30
CA HIS A 279 -14.67 24.59 9.47
C HIS A 279 -14.32 24.34 8.00
N VAL A 280 -15.32 23.90 7.24
CA VAL A 280 -15.18 23.62 5.82
C VAL A 280 -15.53 24.88 5.04
N LYS A 281 -14.54 25.43 4.36
CA LYS A 281 -14.66 26.69 3.59
C LYS A 281 -14.48 26.41 2.09
N PRO A 282 -15.57 26.07 1.37
CA PRO A 282 -15.49 25.86 -0.08
C PRO A 282 -14.90 27.07 -0.82
N PRO A 283 -14.19 26.87 -1.95
CA PRO A 283 -14.06 25.59 -2.65
C PRO A 283 -12.87 24.72 -2.23
N LYS A 284 -11.93 25.20 -1.38
CA LYS A 284 -10.66 24.50 -1.18
C LYS A 284 -10.19 24.34 0.25
N GLN A 285 -10.62 25.24 1.13
CA GLN A 285 -10.00 25.41 2.44
C GLN A 285 -10.72 24.68 3.56
N ILE A 286 -9.94 24.25 4.54
CA ILE A 286 -10.39 23.92 5.88
C ILE A 286 -9.61 24.73 6.91
N GLU A 287 -10.26 25.00 8.04
CA GLU A 287 -9.63 25.43 9.29
C GLU A 287 -10.03 24.42 10.35
N ALA A 288 -9.05 23.88 11.07
CA ALA A 288 -9.34 22.78 11.97
C ALA A 288 -8.52 22.80 13.26
N GLU A 289 -9.10 22.20 14.29
CA GLU A 289 -8.46 21.88 15.54
C GLU A 289 -8.55 20.38 15.78
N ALA A 290 -7.42 19.69 15.95
CA ALA A 290 -7.38 18.28 16.29
C ALA A 290 -6.74 18.09 17.66
N THR A 291 -7.44 17.38 18.54
CA THR A 291 -6.90 16.94 19.84
C THR A 291 -6.69 15.43 19.81
N LEU A 292 -5.45 15.02 20.07
CA LEU A 292 -5.02 13.63 20.11
C LEU A 292 -4.71 13.23 21.56
N GLU A 293 -5.38 12.20 22.08
CA GLU A 293 -5.04 11.56 23.34
C GLU A 293 -4.05 10.42 23.07
N ILE A 294 -2.86 10.54 23.62
CA ILE A 294 -1.69 9.72 23.28
C ILE A 294 -1.18 9.04 24.55
N GLU A 295 -0.94 7.75 24.49
CA GLU A 295 -0.21 7.00 25.49
C GLU A 295 1.21 6.70 24.96
N THR A 296 2.24 7.07 25.73
CA THR A 296 3.63 6.78 25.39
C THR A 296 4.00 5.37 25.83
N ARG A 297 4.53 4.56 24.93
CA ARG A 297 4.90 3.15 25.20
C ARG A 297 6.34 2.99 25.65
N ARG A 298 7.20 3.95 25.28
CA ARG A 298 8.63 3.96 25.62
C ARG A 298 8.99 5.19 26.44
N SER A 299 9.93 5.02 27.36
CA SER A 299 10.54 6.14 28.07
C SER A 299 11.65 6.76 27.24
N GLY A 300 11.85 8.07 27.41
CA GLY A 300 12.96 8.79 26.79
C GLY A 300 12.62 9.43 25.45
N GLU A 301 11.47 9.16 24.86
CA GLU A 301 11.06 9.82 23.61
C GLU A 301 10.69 11.28 23.88
N ARG A 302 11.25 12.18 23.08
CA ARG A 302 11.02 13.61 23.19
C ARG A 302 10.44 14.20 21.90
N THR A 303 10.69 13.56 20.76
CA THR A 303 10.20 13.98 19.44
C THR A 303 9.15 12.99 18.95
N LEU A 304 7.93 13.48 18.75
CA LEU A 304 6.80 12.69 18.25
C LEU A 304 6.52 13.09 16.79
N MET A 305 6.49 12.12 15.88
CA MET A 305 6.29 12.34 14.46
C MET A 305 4.85 12.11 14.06
N PHE A 306 4.31 13.03 13.24
CA PHE A 306 2.98 12.90 12.63
C PHE A 306 3.06 13.19 11.14
N GLU A 307 2.27 12.47 10.36
CA GLU A 307 2.08 12.77 8.95
C GLU A 307 0.94 13.77 8.76
N LEU A 308 1.13 14.70 7.85
CA LEU A 308 0.13 15.71 7.53
C LEU A 308 0.26 16.10 6.06
N SER A 309 -0.84 16.41 5.39
CA SER A 309 -0.81 16.87 4.00
C SER A 309 0.10 18.10 3.85
N ARG A 310 0.97 18.10 2.84
CA ARG A 310 1.85 19.22 2.49
C ARG A 310 1.10 20.53 2.18
N PHE A 311 -0.20 20.46 1.93
CA PHE A 311 -1.07 21.61 1.68
C PHE A 311 -1.69 22.18 2.96
N ILE A 312 -1.34 21.62 4.11
CA ILE A 312 -1.78 22.07 5.43
C ILE A 312 -0.62 22.78 6.13
N ARG A 313 -0.94 23.92 6.72
CA ARG A 313 -0.04 24.68 7.60
C ARG A 313 -0.49 24.54 9.05
N VAL A 314 0.38 24.03 9.90
CA VAL A 314 0.18 24.03 11.35
C VAL A 314 0.52 25.43 11.89
N GLU A 315 -0.39 26.02 12.67
CA GLU A 315 -0.21 27.33 13.31
C GLU A 315 0.32 27.19 14.74
N ALA A 316 -0.21 26.18 15.45
CA ALA A 316 0.17 25.93 16.84
C ALA A 316 0.01 24.47 17.20
N VAL A 317 0.87 24.01 18.10
CA VAL A 317 0.71 22.75 18.84
C VAL A 317 0.74 23.07 20.32
N GLU A 318 -0.22 22.53 21.08
CA GLU A 318 -0.35 22.78 22.52
C GLU A 318 -0.43 21.45 23.27
N ARG A 319 0.19 21.42 24.45
CA ARG A 319 0.02 20.37 25.45
C ARG A 319 -0.58 20.99 26.72
N ASN A 320 -1.77 20.55 27.10
CA ASN A 320 -2.49 21.09 28.26
C ASN A 320 -2.61 22.64 28.25
N GLY A 321 -2.86 23.22 27.06
CA GLY A 321 -2.99 24.67 26.86
C GLY A 321 -1.67 25.47 26.89
N ARG A 322 -0.52 24.79 26.87
CA ARG A 322 0.81 25.42 26.72
C ARG A 322 1.37 25.09 25.35
N ALA A 323 1.93 26.10 24.68
CA ALA A 323 2.56 25.91 23.39
C ALA A 323 3.74 24.93 23.48
N VAL A 324 3.85 24.05 22.49
CA VAL A 324 4.92 23.08 22.33
C VAL A 324 5.61 23.34 21.00
N GLU A 325 6.94 23.20 20.95
CA GLU A 325 7.69 23.37 19.72
C GLU A 325 7.35 22.28 18.71
N PHE A 326 7.23 22.67 17.46
CA PHE A 326 7.06 21.73 16.36
C PHE A 326 7.87 22.16 15.13
N ILE A 327 8.18 21.19 14.27
CA ILE A 327 8.93 21.37 13.04
C ILE A 327 8.14 20.74 11.92
N HIS A 328 7.81 21.51 10.89
CA HIS A 328 7.25 21.01 9.65
C HIS A 328 8.41 20.66 8.72
N ASN A 329 8.56 19.37 8.38
CA ASN A 329 9.65 18.87 7.58
C ASN A 329 9.14 18.34 6.25
N PRO A 330 9.57 18.91 5.11
CA PRO A 330 9.14 18.44 3.79
C PRO A 330 9.68 17.04 3.52
N SER A 331 8.82 16.19 2.92
CA SER A 331 9.21 14.86 2.49
C SER A 331 10.17 14.91 1.31
N VAL A 332 11.07 13.93 1.24
CA VAL A 332 11.96 13.75 0.09
C VAL A 332 11.15 13.34 -1.14
N GLU A 333 11.25 14.09 -2.22
CA GLU A 333 10.51 13.86 -3.46
C GLU A 333 10.80 12.48 -4.05
N GLY A 334 9.75 11.84 -4.55
CA GLY A 334 9.79 10.48 -5.10
C GLY A 334 9.58 9.38 -4.07
N THR A 335 9.72 9.63 -2.76
CA THR A 335 9.40 8.67 -1.70
C THR A 335 7.91 8.40 -1.60
N GLN A 336 7.51 7.30 -0.96
CA GLN A 336 6.10 6.95 -0.75
C GLN A 336 5.34 8.05 0.00
N LEU A 337 5.95 8.62 1.05
CA LEU A 337 5.35 9.69 1.84
C LEU A 337 5.03 10.93 0.98
N ALA A 338 6.00 11.37 0.17
CA ALA A 338 5.82 12.48 -0.77
C ALA A 338 4.77 12.18 -1.84
N ARG A 339 4.71 10.96 -2.31
CA ARG A 339 3.72 10.51 -3.33
C ARG A 339 2.31 10.47 -2.77
N HIS A 340 2.14 10.16 -1.49
CA HIS A 340 0.87 10.29 -0.77
C HIS A 340 0.50 11.76 -0.50
N GLY A 341 1.37 12.72 -0.82
CA GLY A 341 1.13 14.14 -0.60
C GLY A 341 1.31 14.58 0.84
N ASN A 342 2.03 13.81 1.66
CA ASN A 342 2.29 14.08 3.06
C ASN A 342 3.69 14.66 3.28
N ASP A 343 3.79 15.49 4.31
CA ASP A 343 5.02 15.90 4.98
C ASP A 343 5.01 15.39 6.43
N VAL A 344 6.10 15.58 7.16
CA VAL A 344 6.22 15.21 8.57
C VAL A 344 6.12 16.43 9.46
N VAL A 345 5.31 16.35 10.51
CA VAL A 345 5.27 17.32 11.61
C VAL A 345 5.88 16.65 12.85
N ALA A 346 7.03 17.13 13.26
CA ALA A 346 7.72 16.69 14.47
C ALA A 346 7.36 17.59 15.64
N VAL A 347 6.74 17.03 16.66
CA VAL A 347 6.41 17.74 17.91
C VAL A 347 7.48 17.43 18.95
N VAL A 348 8.18 18.43 19.47
CA VAL A 348 9.25 18.24 20.44
C VAL A 348 8.76 18.63 21.85
N LEU A 349 8.59 17.60 22.69
CA LEU A 349 8.12 17.78 24.07
C LEU A 349 9.11 18.58 24.91
N GLU A 350 8.63 19.27 25.93
CA GLU A 350 9.48 20.02 26.87
C GLU A 350 10.43 19.11 27.66
N GLN A 351 9.99 17.86 27.91
CA GLN A 351 10.76 16.81 28.60
C GLN A 351 10.57 15.46 27.90
N PRO A 352 11.55 14.56 27.98
CA PRO A 352 11.37 13.19 27.53
C PRO A 352 10.19 12.52 28.21
N SER A 353 9.40 11.76 27.45
CA SER A 353 8.22 11.02 27.92
C SER A 353 8.61 9.86 28.86
N ARG A 354 7.62 9.40 29.66
CA ARG A 354 7.73 8.18 30.45
C ARG A 354 6.78 7.12 29.86
N ALA A 355 7.21 5.87 29.87
CA ALA A 355 6.33 4.78 29.45
C ALA A 355 5.03 4.77 30.27
N GLY A 356 3.87 4.66 29.62
CA GLY A 356 2.55 4.73 30.23
C GLY A 356 2.07 6.15 30.53
N GLU A 357 2.82 7.18 30.14
CA GLU A 357 2.38 8.56 30.30
C GLU A 357 1.29 8.91 29.27
N THR A 358 0.20 9.54 29.70
CA THR A 358 -0.85 10.06 28.83
C THR A 358 -0.60 11.51 28.50
N LEU A 359 -0.62 11.87 27.24
CA LEU A 359 -0.43 13.20 26.69
C LEU A 359 -1.67 13.61 25.89
N SER A 360 -2.11 14.87 26.05
CA SER A 360 -3.11 15.47 25.18
C SER A 360 -2.44 16.55 24.32
N LEU A 361 -2.39 16.35 23.00
CA LEU A 361 -1.83 17.30 22.05
C LEU A 361 -2.95 17.92 21.22
N ARG A 362 -3.06 19.24 21.24
CA ARG A 362 -3.98 20.02 20.39
C ARG A 362 -3.19 20.68 19.27
N PHE A 363 -3.58 20.40 18.04
CA PHE A 363 -3.07 21.02 16.81
C PHE A 363 -4.09 22.02 16.30
N VAL A 364 -3.64 23.22 15.93
CA VAL A 364 -4.41 24.23 15.20
C VAL A 364 -3.80 24.37 13.82
N TYR A 365 -4.61 24.20 12.79
CA TYR A 365 -4.10 24.17 11.42
C TYR A 365 -5.16 24.59 10.40
N HIS A 366 -4.69 25.00 9.24
CA HIS A 366 -5.53 25.31 8.08
C HIS A 366 -4.83 24.90 6.79
N GLY A 367 -5.61 24.75 5.69
CA GLY A 367 -5.01 24.48 4.39
C GLY A 367 -5.99 24.19 3.29
N GLU A 368 -5.46 24.02 2.06
CA GLU A 368 -6.23 23.73 0.86
C GLU A 368 -6.22 22.22 0.56
N VAL A 369 -7.09 21.47 1.23
CA VAL A 369 -7.20 20.01 1.07
C VAL A 369 -8.45 19.57 0.34
N LEU A 370 -9.40 20.51 0.09
CA LEU A 370 -10.60 20.23 -0.69
C LEU A 370 -10.31 20.37 -2.19
N ALA A 371 -10.89 19.48 -2.98
CA ALA A 371 -10.92 19.61 -4.42
C ALA A 371 -12.35 19.64 -4.93
N GLU A 372 -12.64 20.53 -5.87
CA GLU A 372 -13.94 20.62 -6.55
C GLU A 372 -13.91 19.75 -7.81
N ALA A 373 -14.76 18.73 -7.82
CA ALA A 373 -14.86 17.79 -8.94
C ALA A 373 -15.94 18.15 -9.97
N GLY A 374 -16.65 19.22 -9.77
CA GLY A 374 -17.78 19.66 -10.62
C GLY A 374 -18.84 20.37 -9.79
N PRO A 375 -19.93 20.81 -10.39
CA PRO A 375 -20.94 21.57 -9.66
C PRO A 375 -21.53 20.72 -8.52
N GLY A 376 -21.17 21.05 -7.27
CA GLY A 376 -21.76 20.45 -6.09
C GLY A 376 -21.12 19.15 -5.58
N LEU A 377 -19.86 18.91 -5.89
CA LEU A 377 -19.06 17.84 -5.26
C LEU A 377 -17.71 18.38 -4.82
N LEU A 378 -17.47 18.37 -3.52
CA LEU A 378 -16.19 18.66 -2.89
C LEU A 378 -15.72 17.40 -2.17
N TYR A 379 -14.44 17.09 -2.24
CA TYR A 379 -13.89 15.91 -1.59
C TYR A 379 -12.52 16.18 -0.99
N VAL A 380 -12.24 15.47 0.11
CA VAL A 380 -10.91 15.33 0.66
C VAL A 380 -10.39 14.00 0.10
N GLY A 381 -9.67 14.08 -0.98
CA GLY A 381 -9.26 12.90 -1.70
C GLY A 381 -7.80 12.55 -1.44
N ALA A 382 -7.17 11.94 -2.41
CA ALA A 382 -5.78 11.45 -2.44
C ALA A 382 -4.70 12.56 -2.28
N ARG A 383 -4.93 13.55 -1.42
CA ARG A 383 -4.02 14.67 -1.17
C ARG A 383 -3.42 14.65 0.22
N GLY A 384 -3.15 13.44 0.72
CA GLY A 384 -2.53 13.27 2.02
C GLY A 384 -3.50 13.36 3.19
N ASN A 385 -2.96 13.25 4.38
CA ASN A 385 -3.70 13.26 5.63
C ASN A 385 -4.22 14.66 5.95
N TRP A 386 -5.53 14.82 6.08
CA TRP A 386 -6.15 16.11 6.38
C TRP A 386 -6.11 16.49 7.88
N TYR A 387 -5.63 15.60 8.72
CA TYR A 387 -5.38 15.81 10.17
C TYR A 387 -4.06 15.14 10.56
N PRO A 388 -3.41 15.54 11.68
CA PRO A 388 -2.20 14.90 12.16
C PRO A 388 -2.46 13.41 12.42
N ASN A 389 -1.76 12.53 11.68
CA ASN A 389 -1.98 11.10 11.69
C ASN A 389 -0.65 10.34 11.89
N ARG A 390 -0.73 9.11 12.36
CA ARG A 390 0.41 8.22 12.52
C ARG A 390 0.06 6.81 12.05
N GLY A 391 0.21 6.58 10.77
CA GLY A 391 -0.08 5.28 10.14
C GLY A 391 -1.55 4.88 10.27
N LEU A 392 -1.80 3.59 10.47
CA LEU A 392 -3.13 2.98 10.57
C LEU A 392 -3.49 2.54 12.01
N ALA A 393 -3.00 3.27 13.00
CA ALA A 393 -3.30 2.97 14.39
C ALA A 393 -4.79 3.08 14.68
N MET A 394 -5.35 2.06 15.36
CA MET A 394 -6.77 2.03 15.73
C MET A 394 -7.05 3.05 16.84
N ALA A 395 -7.87 4.07 16.56
CA ALA A 395 -8.27 5.10 17.50
C ALA A 395 -9.79 5.33 17.48
N ASN A 396 -10.34 5.92 18.54
CA ASN A 396 -11.71 6.43 18.54
C ASN A 396 -11.72 7.81 17.92
N TYR A 397 -12.75 8.13 17.16
CA TYR A 397 -12.88 9.43 16.50
C TYR A 397 -14.17 10.14 16.92
N ASP A 398 -14.04 11.45 17.17
CA ASP A 398 -15.13 12.39 17.41
C ASP A 398 -14.95 13.59 16.48
N LEU A 399 -15.74 13.65 15.42
CA LEU A 399 -15.59 14.59 14.32
C LEU A 399 -16.75 15.60 14.34
N GLU A 400 -16.44 16.87 14.46
CA GLU A 400 -17.42 17.97 14.43
C GLU A 400 -17.12 18.87 13.24
N PHE A 401 -18.13 19.12 12.41
CA PHE A 401 -17.98 19.92 11.20
C PHE A 401 -18.93 21.09 11.17
N TYR A 402 -18.42 22.24 10.70
CA TYR A 402 -19.12 23.46 10.38
C TYR A 402 -19.01 23.75 8.90
N TYR A 403 -20.10 23.89 8.18
CA TYR A 403 -20.09 24.04 6.72
C TYR A 403 -21.27 24.87 6.22
N PRO A 404 -21.20 25.44 4.97
CA PRO A 404 -22.27 26.30 4.45
C PRO A 404 -23.61 25.57 4.30
N PRO A 405 -24.73 26.27 4.45
CA PRO A 405 -26.06 25.71 4.26
C PRO A 405 -26.29 25.22 2.83
N GLY A 406 -27.15 24.21 2.69
CA GLY A 406 -27.48 23.61 1.39
C GLY A 406 -26.49 22.58 0.85
N TRP A 407 -25.48 22.22 1.65
CA TRP A 407 -24.60 21.09 1.41
C TRP A 407 -24.98 19.92 2.31
N THR A 408 -24.67 18.71 1.90
CA THR A 408 -24.73 17.49 2.72
C THR A 408 -23.31 17.03 3.01
N LEU A 409 -22.96 16.91 4.30
CA LEU A 409 -21.68 16.38 4.74
C LEU A 409 -21.86 14.93 5.24
N LEU A 410 -20.99 14.06 4.79
CA LEU A 410 -20.88 12.66 5.21
C LEU A 410 -19.48 12.42 5.78
N ALA A 411 -19.38 11.78 6.92
CA ALA A 411 -18.10 11.49 7.55
C ALA A 411 -18.06 10.05 8.10
N THR A 412 -16.87 9.59 8.39
CA THR A 412 -16.62 8.31 9.04
C THR A 412 -17.25 8.30 10.43
N GLY A 413 -17.86 7.16 10.83
CA GLY A 413 -18.57 7.03 12.09
C GLY A 413 -20.07 7.15 11.95
N LYS A 414 -20.78 7.31 13.07
CA LYS A 414 -22.23 7.45 13.16
C LYS A 414 -22.62 8.89 13.45
N PRO A 415 -23.60 9.46 12.73
CA PRO A 415 -24.10 10.80 13.06
C PRO A 415 -24.66 10.84 14.46
N SER A 416 -24.22 11.82 15.25
CA SER A 416 -24.65 12.04 16.62
C SER A 416 -25.80 13.05 16.66
N THR A 417 -26.81 12.74 17.49
CA THR A 417 -27.92 13.66 17.77
C THR A 417 -27.63 14.62 18.92
N LEU A 418 -26.43 14.51 19.54
CA LEU A 418 -26.05 15.42 20.61
C LEU A 418 -25.91 16.84 20.05
N PRO A 419 -26.43 17.86 20.80
CA PRO A 419 -26.30 19.24 20.39
C PRO A 419 -24.83 19.62 20.29
N SER A 420 -24.46 20.38 19.24
CA SER A 420 -23.15 21.01 19.15
C SER A 420 -22.90 21.87 20.41
N GLN A 421 -21.70 21.74 21.00
CA GLN A 421 -21.34 22.54 22.20
C GLN A 421 -21.02 24.00 21.86
N ALA A 422 -20.82 24.33 20.61
CA ALA A 422 -20.62 25.71 20.18
C ALA A 422 -21.97 26.36 19.92
N GLY A 423 -22.21 27.45 20.57
CA GLY A 423 -23.37 28.30 20.29
C GLY A 423 -23.41 28.64 18.80
N ALA A 424 -24.51 28.26 18.15
CA ALA A 424 -24.75 28.56 16.76
C ALA A 424 -24.54 30.07 16.55
N ALA A 425 -23.48 30.45 15.88
CA ALA A 425 -23.32 31.78 15.32
C ALA A 425 -24.41 31.91 14.26
N GLN A 426 -25.54 32.46 14.69
CA GLN A 426 -26.70 32.92 13.96
C GLN A 426 -26.71 32.51 12.46
N GLY A 427 -27.22 31.28 12.14
CA GLY A 427 -27.83 30.99 10.82
C GLY A 427 -26.92 30.91 9.58
N LEU A 428 -25.60 31.07 9.72
CA LEU A 428 -24.67 31.12 8.59
C LEU A 428 -23.98 29.78 8.29
N GLU A 429 -23.94 28.82 9.21
CA GLU A 429 -23.32 27.52 9.05
C GLU A 429 -24.23 26.40 9.52
N GLN A 430 -24.14 25.24 8.89
CA GLN A 430 -24.70 23.98 9.36
C GLN A 430 -23.63 23.24 10.18
N THR A 431 -24.08 22.46 11.15
CA THR A 431 -23.21 21.69 12.02
C THR A 431 -23.60 20.22 11.96
N SER A 432 -22.60 19.32 11.90
CA SER A 432 -22.81 17.90 12.08
C SER A 432 -21.69 17.28 12.93
N ARG A 433 -22.03 16.25 13.71
CA ARG A 433 -21.06 15.51 14.54
C ARG A 433 -21.17 14.02 14.29
N TRP A 434 -20.01 13.37 14.17
CA TRP A 434 -19.86 11.97 13.82
C TRP A 434 -18.93 11.29 14.81
N ILE A 435 -19.36 10.13 15.36
CA ILE A 435 -18.60 9.40 16.39
C ILE A 435 -18.36 7.98 15.88
N SER A 436 -17.13 7.52 15.95
CA SER A 436 -16.80 6.13 15.62
C SER A 436 -17.47 5.16 16.59
N GLU A 437 -18.07 4.08 16.08
CA GLU A 437 -18.76 3.06 16.91
C GLU A 437 -17.78 2.13 17.61
N ARG A 438 -16.55 2.13 17.16
CA ARG A 438 -15.40 1.34 17.63
C ARG A 438 -14.10 2.03 17.21
N PRO A 439 -12.93 1.62 17.74
CA PRO A 439 -11.66 2.09 17.20
C PRO A 439 -11.55 1.75 15.71
N ILE A 440 -11.08 2.70 14.91
CA ILE A 440 -10.93 2.64 13.47
C ILE A 440 -9.56 3.20 13.05
N PRO A 441 -8.97 2.76 11.92
CA PRO A 441 -7.61 3.18 11.52
C PRO A 441 -7.55 4.57 10.88
N VAL A 442 -8.65 5.08 10.35
CA VAL A 442 -8.67 6.30 9.54
C VAL A 442 -10.05 6.96 9.58
N ALA A 443 -10.07 8.29 9.48
CA ALA A 443 -11.28 9.07 9.40
C ALA A 443 -11.26 10.06 8.23
N GLY A 444 -12.40 10.22 7.56
CA GLY A 444 -12.55 11.15 6.45
C GLY A 444 -13.97 11.69 6.30
N PHE A 445 -14.14 12.57 5.34
CA PHE A 445 -15.43 13.15 5.04
C PHE A 445 -15.57 13.54 3.56
N ASN A 446 -16.80 13.71 3.11
CA ASN A 446 -17.14 14.24 1.81
C ASN A 446 -18.27 15.27 1.93
N LEU A 447 -18.30 16.24 1.04
CA LEU A 447 -19.29 17.32 1.03
C LEU A 447 -19.87 17.47 -0.36
N GLY A 448 -21.21 17.40 -0.49
CA GLY A 448 -21.83 17.49 -1.81
C GLY A 448 -23.30 17.92 -1.78
N LYS A 449 -23.83 18.14 -2.97
CA LYS A 449 -25.27 18.29 -3.22
C LYS A 449 -25.78 16.98 -3.79
N PHE A 450 -26.12 16.07 -2.87
CA PHE A 450 -26.41 14.68 -3.20
C PHE A 450 -27.91 14.37 -3.26
N LYS A 451 -28.26 13.40 -4.10
CA LYS A 451 -29.48 12.61 -3.97
C LYS A 451 -29.15 11.36 -3.16
N ARG A 452 -30.00 11.05 -2.20
CA ARG A 452 -29.86 9.90 -1.30
C ARG A 452 -30.77 8.77 -1.74
N ALA A 453 -30.28 7.53 -1.66
CA ALA A 453 -31.05 6.29 -1.71
C ALA A 453 -30.71 5.41 -0.50
N VAL A 454 -31.59 4.51 -0.14
CA VAL A 454 -31.46 3.65 1.05
C VAL A 454 -31.76 2.20 0.70
N ALA A 455 -30.91 1.29 1.17
CA ALA A 455 -31.13 -0.15 1.18
C ALA A 455 -30.86 -0.72 2.57
N HIS A 456 -31.23 -1.98 2.81
CA HIS A 456 -31.02 -2.63 4.11
C HIS A 456 -30.41 -4.02 3.91
N ALA A 457 -29.42 -4.34 4.74
CA ALA A 457 -28.83 -5.66 4.85
C ALA A 457 -29.04 -6.20 6.27
N GLY A 458 -30.21 -6.78 6.54
CA GLY A 458 -30.63 -7.13 7.90
C GLY A 458 -30.73 -5.85 8.79
N PRO A 459 -29.98 -5.78 9.91
CA PRO A 459 -30.01 -4.61 10.78
C PRO A 459 -29.19 -3.43 10.24
N VAL A 460 -28.37 -3.63 9.19
CA VAL A 460 -27.48 -2.60 8.66
C VAL A 460 -28.23 -1.70 7.67
N THR A 461 -28.18 -0.39 7.89
CA THR A 461 -28.67 0.59 6.93
C THR A 461 -27.57 0.97 5.96
N VAL A 462 -27.84 0.83 4.66
CA VAL A 462 -26.93 1.21 3.57
C VAL A 462 -27.48 2.45 2.86
N GLU A 463 -26.73 3.52 2.88
CA GLU A 463 -27.12 4.80 2.29
C GLU A 463 -26.17 5.15 1.14
N SER A 464 -26.68 5.42 -0.04
CA SER A 464 -25.89 5.86 -1.19
C SER A 464 -26.21 7.31 -1.54
N TYR A 465 -25.17 8.08 -1.86
CA TYR A 465 -25.23 9.52 -2.12
C TYR A 465 -24.52 9.84 -3.44
N GLY A 466 -25.28 10.13 -4.48
CA GLY A 466 -24.78 10.51 -5.79
C GLY A 466 -25.01 11.96 -6.12
N ALA A 467 -24.02 12.65 -6.68
CA ALA A 467 -24.15 14.01 -7.18
C ALA A 467 -25.01 14.04 -8.47
N VAL A 468 -25.60 15.20 -8.74
CA VAL A 468 -26.48 15.40 -9.92
C VAL A 468 -25.70 15.25 -11.24
N ALA A 469 -24.42 15.59 -11.24
CA ALA A 469 -23.55 15.52 -12.41
C ALA A 469 -22.26 14.77 -12.08
N VAL A 470 -21.62 14.21 -13.09
CA VAL A 470 -20.24 13.72 -13.04
C VAL A 470 -19.26 14.89 -13.10
N GLU A 471 -17.99 14.60 -12.79
CA GLU A 471 -16.88 15.55 -12.89
C GLU A 471 -16.71 16.09 -14.34
N ARG A 472 -16.07 17.26 -14.45
CA ARG A 472 -15.89 17.96 -15.76
C ARG A 472 -15.12 17.14 -16.79
N ASP A 473 -14.13 16.40 -16.31
CA ASP A 473 -13.24 15.58 -17.16
C ASP A 473 -13.75 14.14 -17.33
N PHE A 474 -15.01 13.88 -16.97
CA PHE A 474 -15.61 12.56 -17.14
C PHE A 474 -15.65 12.22 -18.65
N PRO A 475 -15.22 11.01 -19.06
CA PRO A 475 -15.21 10.62 -20.46
C PRO A 475 -16.62 10.72 -21.06
N THR A 476 -16.82 11.60 -22.00
CA THR A 476 -18.05 11.62 -22.81
C THR A 476 -17.89 10.64 -23.96
N GLY A 477 -18.84 9.72 -24.11
CA GLY A 477 -18.86 8.82 -25.25
C GLY A 477 -18.80 9.61 -26.56
N ARG A 478 -18.11 9.05 -27.56
CA ARG A 478 -18.09 9.63 -28.91
C ARG A 478 -19.53 9.90 -29.35
N PRO A 479 -19.86 11.06 -29.98
CA PRO A 479 -21.17 11.24 -30.60
C PRO A 479 -21.42 10.03 -31.51
N PRO A 480 -22.67 9.50 -31.59
CA PRO A 480 -22.97 8.47 -32.57
C PRO A 480 -22.52 9.00 -33.92
N ASP A 481 -21.71 8.23 -34.62
CA ASP A 481 -21.34 8.49 -36.01
C ASP A 481 -22.65 8.83 -36.72
N GLU A 482 -22.61 9.85 -37.58
CA GLU A 482 -23.76 10.29 -38.32
C GLU A 482 -24.59 9.09 -38.78
N VAL A 483 -25.83 9.01 -38.31
CA VAL A 483 -26.74 7.96 -38.74
C VAL A 483 -26.81 8.05 -40.23
N ASP A 484 -26.36 7.03 -40.92
CA ASP A 484 -26.46 6.90 -42.37
C ASP A 484 -27.94 7.09 -42.75
N THR A 485 -28.27 8.30 -43.11
CA THR A 485 -29.63 8.68 -43.53
C THR A 485 -29.84 8.25 -44.96
N THR A 486 -29.76 6.95 -45.26
CA THR A 486 -30.30 6.41 -46.50
C THR A 486 -31.82 6.61 -46.45
N PRO A 487 -32.43 7.30 -47.41
CA PRO A 487 -33.86 7.59 -47.34
C PRO A 487 -34.67 6.31 -47.39
N LEU A 488 -35.38 5.98 -46.32
CA LEU A 488 -36.15 4.73 -46.20
C LEU A 488 -37.45 4.71 -47.02
N ALA A 489 -37.95 5.84 -47.52
CA ALA A 489 -39.07 5.94 -48.47
C ALA A 489 -39.31 7.39 -48.87
N PRO A 490 -39.87 7.69 -50.06
CA PRO A 490 -40.28 9.02 -50.42
C PRO A 490 -41.45 9.51 -49.55
N GLY A 491 -41.26 10.58 -48.83
CA GLY A 491 -42.31 11.23 -48.02
C GLY A 491 -42.13 11.15 -46.50
N VAL A 492 -41.12 10.42 -45.97
CA VAL A 492 -40.77 10.42 -44.53
C VAL A 492 -39.71 11.49 -44.32
N VAL A 493 -40.06 12.59 -43.66
CA VAL A 493 -39.11 13.59 -43.19
C VAL A 493 -38.44 13.06 -41.91
N PRO A 494 -37.13 12.79 -41.88
CA PRO A 494 -36.47 12.37 -40.67
C PRO A 494 -36.50 13.53 -39.67
N HIS A 495 -37.04 13.34 -38.50
CA HIS A 495 -36.82 14.25 -37.38
C HIS A 495 -35.35 14.11 -36.95
N THR A 496 -34.44 14.80 -37.58
CA THR A 496 -33.05 14.99 -37.18
C THR A 496 -32.96 16.06 -36.09
N GLY A 497 -33.47 15.78 -34.91
CA GLY A 497 -33.02 16.45 -33.73
C GLY A 497 -31.73 15.75 -33.30
N PRO A 498 -30.64 16.47 -32.96
CA PRO A 498 -29.48 15.83 -32.33
C PRO A 498 -29.98 15.13 -31.09
N LEU A 499 -29.84 13.80 -31.04
CA LEU A 499 -29.99 13.03 -29.81
C LEU A 499 -28.86 13.47 -28.89
N THR A 500 -29.06 14.58 -28.15
CA THR A 500 -28.19 14.97 -27.07
C THR A 500 -28.34 13.90 -26.02
N ARG A 501 -27.41 12.94 -25.99
CA ARG A 501 -27.27 12.06 -24.84
C ARG A 501 -26.96 12.94 -23.63
N SER A 502 -27.84 12.91 -22.63
CA SER A 502 -27.56 13.54 -21.35
C SER A 502 -26.32 12.86 -20.76
N ALA A 503 -25.43 13.66 -20.20
CA ALA A 503 -24.30 13.11 -19.45
C ALA A 503 -24.80 12.15 -18.34
N PRO A 504 -24.06 11.10 -17.98
CA PRO A 504 -24.43 10.23 -16.89
C PRO A 504 -24.71 11.04 -15.61
N SER A 505 -25.69 10.60 -14.82
CA SER A 505 -26.03 11.26 -13.56
C SER A 505 -25.99 10.23 -12.41
N PRO A 506 -24.93 10.25 -11.57
CA PRO A 506 -24.85 9.38 -10.41
C PRO A 506 -26.08 9.43 -9.51
N ALA A 507 -26.70 10.60 -9.39
CA ALA A 507 -27.93 10.77 -8.61
C ALA A 507 -29.12 9.91 -9.07
N LEU A 508 -29.16 9.51 -10.34
CA LEU A 508 -30.20 8.62 -10.87
C LEU A 508 -29.96 7.15 -10.51
N ASN A 509 -28.71 6.78 -10.27
CA ASN A 509 -28.27 5.41 -10.06
C ASN A 509 -27.89 5.09 -8.61
N THR A 510 -28.17 6.00 -7.67
CA THR A 510 -27.86 5.80 -6.24
C THR A 510 -28.48 4.52 -5.67
N GLN A 511 -29.71 4.17 -6.07
CA GLN A 511 -30.37 2.95 -5.58
C GLN A 511 -29.63 1.68 -6.03
N LEU A 512 -29.16 1.65 -7.28
CA LEU A 512 -28.39 0.52 -7.81
C LEU A 512 -27.14 0.23 -6.96
N VAL A 513 -26.44 1.29 -6.58
CA VAL A 513 -25.23 1.18 -5.75
C VAL A 513 -25.55 0.76 -4.32
N ALA A 514 -26.59 1.32 -3.72
CA ALA A 514 -27.05 0.94 -2.38
C ALA A 514 -27.44 -0.54 -2.31
N ASP A 515 -28.19 -1.03 -3.30
CA ASP A 515 -28.62 -2.43 -3.39
C ASP A 515 -27.43 -3.37 -3.58
N ALA A 516 -26.46 -3.02 -4.45
CA ALA A 516 -25.26 -3.82 -4.67
C ALA A 516 -24.43 -4.00 -3.39
N SER A 517 -24.23 -2.91 -2.63
CA SER A 517 -23.50 -2.99 -1.36
C SER A 517 -24.29 -3.73 -0.29
N ALA A 518 -25.63 -3.58 -0.24
CA ALA A 518 -26.47 -4.34 0.69
C ALA A 518 -26.44 -5.85 0.39
N ASP A 519 -26.42 -6.25 -0.92
CA ASP A 519 -26.25 -7.64 -1.32
C ASP A 519 -24.88 -8.19 -0.91
N ALA A 520 -23.82 -7.40 -1.11
CA ALA A 520 -22.46 -7.75 -0.69
C ALA A 520 -22.40 -7.96 0.84
N ILE A 521 -22.97 -7.06 1.64
CA ILE A 521 -23.02 -7.20 3.11
C ILE A 521 -23.72 -8.51 3.48
N ARG A 522 -24.88 -8.84 2.89
CA ARG A 522 -25.59 -10.09 3.16
C ARG A 522 -24.73 -11.31 2.82
N TYR A 523 -24.04 -11.26 1.69
CA TYR A 523 -23.15 -12.34 1.26
C TYR A 523 -21.96 -12.54 2.20
N TYR A 524 -21.29 -11.45 2.60
CA TYR A 524 -20.10 -11.49 3.45
C TYR A 524 -20.41 -11.80 4.90
N ALA A 525 -21.48 -11.22 5.46
CA ALA A 525 -21.87 -11.42 6.85
C ALA A 525 -22.18 -12.90 7.15
N ASN A 526 -22.75 -13.63 6.19
CA ASN A 526 -23.02 -15.06 6.33
C ASN A 526 -21.74 -15.92 6.34
N ARG A 527 -20.59 -15.40 5.92
CA ARG A 527 -19.33 -16.14 5.75
C ARG A 527 -18.25 -15.70 6.73
N PHE A 528 -18.14 -14.40 6.94
CA PHE A 528 -17.07 -13.78 7.73
C PHE A 528 -17.57 -13.21 9.05
N GLY A 529 -18.87 -13.41 9.39
CA GLY A 529 -19.51 -12.86 10.58
C GLY A 529 -20.08 -11.45 10.37
N PRO A 530 -20.76 -10.87 11.37
CA PRO A 530 -21.58 -9.68 11.22
C PRO A 530 -20.79 -8.47 10.67
N PHE A 531 -21.51 -7.59 9.99
CA PHE A 531 -20.96 -6.31 9.55
C PHE A 531 -20.48 -5.50 10.75
N PRO A 532 -19.29 -4.84 10.67
CA PRO A 532 -18.66 -4.24 11.84
C PRO A 532 -19.38 -3.00 12.41
N TYR A 533 -20.22 -2.34 11.61
CA TYR A 533 -20.87 -1.06 11.93
C TYR A 533 -22.40 -1.15 11.84
N SER A 534 -23.11 -0.19 12.41
CA SER A 534 -24.58 -0.15 12.34
C SER A 534 -25.11 0.39 11.00
N GLN A 535 -24.29 1.10 10.26
CA GLN A 535 -24.61 1.72 8.97
C GLN A 535 -23.41 1.71 8.02
N LEU A 536 -23.69 1.86 6.72
CA LEU A 536 -22.71 2.10 5.67
C LEU A 536 -23.18 3.25 4.80
N ALA A 537 -22.36 4.28 4.66
CA ALA A 537 -22.57 5.37 3.72
C ALA A 537 -21.68 5.19 2.48
N LEU A 538 -22.24 5.40 1.31
CA LEU A 538 -21.55 5.34 0.01
C LEU A 538 -21.65 6.72 -0.63
N THR A 539 -20.52 7.34 -0.94
CA THR A 539 -20.47 8.67 -1.55
C THR A 539 -19.65 8.65 -2.83
N GLN A 540 -19.84 9.61 -3.68
CA GLN A 540 -19.15 9.70 -4.97
C GLN A 540 -17.76 10.32 -4.81
N LEU A 541 -16.78 9.75 -5.51
CA LEU A 541 -15.44 10.29 -5.73
C LEU A 541 -15.25 10.47 -7.26
N PRO A 542 -14.69 11.60 -7.72
CA PRO A 542 -14.40 11.79 -9.14
C PRO A 542 -13.28 10.86 -9.62
N GLY A 543 -13.36 10.51 -10.91
CA GLY A 543 -12.35 9.63 -11.52
C GLY A 543 -12.62 8.14 -11.30
N PRO A 544 -11.63 7.30 -11.64
CA PRO A 544 -11.77 5.85 -11.63
C PRO A 544 -11.54 5.21 -10.26
N GLU A 545 -10.96 5.93 -9.30
CA GLU A 545 -10.58 5.40 -8.00
C GLU A 545 -11.75 5.31 -7.04
N SER A 546 -11.71 4.30 -6.16
CA SER A 546 -12.62 4.13 -5.04
C SER A 546 -11.83 3.84 -3.79
N GLN A 547 -12.43 4.05 -2.61
CA GLN A 547 -11.79 3.82 -1.32
C GLN A 547 -12.82 3.35 -0.29
N GLY A 548 -12.60 2.18 0.29
CA GLY A 548 -13.38 1.68 1.41
C GLY A 548 -12.81 2.15 2.73
N TRP A 549 -13.51 3.05 3.43
CA TRP A 549 -13.16 3.53 4.76
C TRP A 549 -14.19 3.07 5.78
N PRO A 550 -13.86 3.02 7.07
CA PRO A 550 -14.75 2.49 8.10
C PRO A 550 -16.14 3.15 8.11
N GLY A 551 -17.17 2.41 7.69
CA GLY A 551 -18.54 2.91 7.61
C GLY A 551 -18.80 3.96 6.52
N LEU A 552 -17.80 4.36 5.74
CA LEU A 552 -17.89 5.35 4.65
C LEU A 552 -17.08 4.93 3.44
N ILE A 553 -17.72 4.67 2.32
CA ILE A 553 -17.09 4.31 1.07
C ILE A 553 -17.13 5.48 0.09
N PHE A 554 -15.99 5.82 -0.48
CA PHE A 554 -15.87 6.77 -1.59
C PHE A 554 -15.83 5.97 -2.90
N LEU A 555 -16.89 6.07 -3.69
CA LEU A 555 -17.02 5.32 -4.93
C LEU A 555 -16.72 6.19 -6.15
N SER A 556 -15.91 5.63 -7.04
CA SER A 556 -15.71 6.17 -8.39
C SER A 556 -17.03 6.54 -9.05
N SER A 557 -17.06 7.66 -9.78
CA SER A 557 -18.19 8.02 -10.64
C SER A 557 -18.58 6.88 -11.61
N PHE A 558 -17.62 6.03 -12.02
CA PHE A 558 -17.89 4.85 -12.86
C PHE A 558 -18.71 3.77 -12.16
N ALA A 559 -18.67 3.68 -10.83
CA ALA A 559 -19.49 2.71 -10.09
C ALA A 559 -21.00 3.02 -10.19
N PHE A 560 -21.36 4.27 -10.42
CA PHE A 560 -22.75 4.72 -10.59
C PHE A 560 -23.31 4.56 -12.02
N LEU A 561 -22.56 4.03 -12.97
CA LEU A 561 -23.02 3.87 -14.34
C LEU A 561 -23.92 2.64 -14.49
N THR A 562 -24.98 2.79 -15.28
CA THR A 562 -25.78 1.68 -15.80
C THR A 562 -25.02 0.93 -16.88
N GLU A 563 -25.52 -0.26 -17.27
CA GLU A 563 -24.94 -1.03 -18.38
C GLU A 563 -24.93 -0.25 -19.69
N SER A 564 -26.05 0.41 -20.02
CA SER A 564 -26.16 1.20 -21.24
C SER A 564 -25.22 2.40 -21.26
N GLU A 565 -24.96 3.02 -20.10
CA GLU A 565 -23.98 4.10 -19.98
C GLU A 565 -22.54 3.58 -20.17
N ARG A 566 -22.18 2.40 -19.62
CA ARG A 566 -20.88 1.74 -19.85
C ARG A 566 -20.70 1.34 -21.32
N GLU A 567 -21.75 0.85 -21.98
CA GLU A 567 -21.72 0.55 -23.40
C GLU A 567 -21.49 1.81 -24.24
N ALA A 568 -22.14 2.90 -23.87
CA ALA A 568 -21.96 4.20 -24.54
C ALA A 568 -20.53 4.76 -24.42
N LEU A 569 -19.80 4.37 -23.40
CA LEU A 569 -18.38 4.71 -23.20
C LEU A 569 -17.42 3.74 -23.93
N HIS A 570 -17.94 2.80 -24.72
CA HIS A 570 -17.17 1.77 -25.44
C HIS A 570 -16.23 0.97 -24.53
N LYS A 571 -16.63 0.74 -23.28
CA LYS A 571 -15.87 -0.08 -22.33
C LYS A 571 -15.80 -1.53 -22.81
N SER A 572 -14.65 -2.16 -22.64
CA SER A 572 -14.51 -3.60 -22.92
C SER A 572 -15.40 -4.43 -21.97
N ASP A 573 -15.77 -5.63 -22.37
CA ASP A 573 -16.62 -6.50 -21.55
C ASP A 573 -15.99 -6.80 -20.19
N ILE A 574 -14.67 -7.01 -20.16
CA ILE A 574 -13.96 -7.24 -18.90
C ILE A 574 -13.97 -5.99 -18.00
N SER A 575 -13.79 -4.78 -18.56
CA SER A 575 -13.88 -3.54 -17.79
C SER A 575 -15.27 -3.36 -17.18
N LYS A 576 -16.34 -3.66 -17.93
CA LYS A 576 -17.71 -3.63 -17.41
C LYS A 576 -17.93 -4.60 -16.25
N ILE A 577 -17.37 -5.82 -16.37
CA ILE A 577 -17.42 -6.83 -15.30
C ILE A 577 -16.76 -6.29 -14.04
N LEU A 578 -15.52 -5.79 -14.14
CA LEU A 578 -14.73 -5.33 -13.00
C LEU A 578 -15.33 -4.07 -12.35
N GLU A 579 -15.77 -3.10 -13.15
CA GLU A 579 -16.41 -1.88 -12.63
C GLU A 579 -17.71 -2.15 -11.86
N ARG A 580 -18.46 -3.19 -12.24
CA ARG A 580 -19.64 -3.62 -11.48
C ARG A 580 -19.31 -4.22 -10.12
N GLN A 581 -18.10 -4.74 -9.94
CA GLN A 581 -17.67 -5.31 -8.67
C GLN A 581 -17.15 -4.26 -7.68
N ILE A 582 -16.94 -3.01 -8.11
CA ILE A 582 -16.40 -1.94 -7.24
C ILE A 582 -17.20 -1.81 -5.93
N PRO A 583 -18.54 -1.68 -5.91
CA PRO A 583 -19.28 -1.55 -4.65
C PRO A 583 -19.09 -2.76 -3.72
N ALA A 584 -19.01 -3.98 -4.27
CA ALA A 584 -18.79 -5.19 -3.49
C ALA A 584 -17.35 -5.27 -2.96
N HIS A 585 -16.35 -4.87 -3.75
CA HIS A 585 -14.95 -4.79 -3.36
C HIS A 585 -14.77 -3.81 -2.18
N GLU A 586 -15.23 -2.56 -2.32
CA GLU A 586 -15.11 -1.55 -1.26
C GLU A 586 -15.91 -1.94 0.00
N THR A 587 -17.03 -2.65 -0.17
CA THR A 587 -17.78 -3.19 0.97
C THR A 587 -16.98 -4.27 1.71
N ALA A 588 -16.17 -5.08 1.02
CA ALA A 588 -15.35 -6.12 1.63
C ALA A 588 -14.21 -5.54 2.49
N HIS A 589 -13.72 -4.33 2.18
CA HIS A 589 -12.74 -3.63 3.01
C HIS A 589 -13.23 -3.38 4.42
N GLN A 590 -14.55 -3.35 4.68
CA GLN A 590 -15.09 -3.22 6.03
C GLN A 590 -14.67 -4.38 6.96
N TRP A 591 -14.30 -5.55 6.41
CA TRP A 591 -13.70 -6.69 7.13
C TRP A 591 -12.18 -6.72 6.95
N TRP A 592 -11.68 -6.47 5.73
CA TRP A 592 -10.29 -6.66 5.32
C TRP A 592 -9.65 -5.30 4.97
N GLY A 593 -9.01 -4.67 5.94
CA GLY A 593 -8.44 -3.31 5.83
C GLY A 593 -8.93 -2.37 6.92
N ASP A 594 -10.26 -2.33 7.19
CA ASP A 594 -10.86 -1.44 8.18
C ASP A 594 -10.97 -2.10 9.56
N LEU A 595 -11.42 -3.37 9.59
CA LEU A 595 -11.56 -4.12 10.86
C LEU A 595 -10.26 -4.80 11.26
N ILE A 596 -9.50 -5.28 10.28
CA ILE A 596 -8.17 -5.86 10.42
C ILE A 596 -7.24 -5.10 9.50
N THR A 597 -6.30 -4.36 10.06
CA THR A 597 -5.27 -3.66 9.30
C THR A 597 -4.05 -4.58 9.06
N TRP A 598 -3.03 -4.06 8.44
CA TRP A 598 -1.78 -4.77 8.17
C TRP A 598 -0.63 -4.21 9.03
N ARG A 599 0.33 -5.07 9.42
CA ARG A 599 1.44 -4.69 10.31
C ARG A 599 2.51 -3.86 9.60
N SER A 600 2.73 -4.15 8.33
CA SER A 600 3.73 -3.47 7.51
C SER A 600 3.28 -3.34 6.06
N TYR A 601 3.96 -2.51 5.27
CA TYR A 601 3.68 -2.40 3.84
C TYR A 601 3.79 -3.76 3.11
N ARG A 602 4.52 -4.72 3.66
CA ARG A 602 4.65 -6.09 3.13
C ARG A 602 3.39 -6.92 3.26
N ASP A 603 2.52 -6.52 4.17
CA ASP A 603 1.29 -7.24 4.50
C ASP A 603 0.05 -6.61 3.85
N GLN A 604 0.16 -5.37 3.37
CA GLN A 604 -0.96 -4.63 2.76
C GLN A 604 -1.68 -5.42 1.66
N TRP A 605 -0.96 -6.23 0.89
CA TRP A 605 -1.51 -6.99 -0.23
C TRP A 605 -2.70 -7.88 0.15
N PHE A 606 -2.73 -8.45 1.37
CA PHE A 606 -3.81 -9.34 1.75
C PHE A 606 -5.14 -8.61 1.91
N SER A 607 -5.13 -7.36 2.34
CA SER A 607 -6.34 -6.52 2.41
C SER A 607 -6.98 -6.39 1.03
N GLU A 608 -6.21 -5.96 0.04
CA GLU A 608 -6.66 -5.81 -1.34
C GLU A 608 -7.02 -7.14 -2.00
N ALA A 609 -6.20 -8.17 -1.77
CA ALA A 609 -6.43 -9.51 -2.31
C ALA A 609 -7.71 -10.14 -1.78
N LEU A 610 -7.97 -10.04 -0.46
CA LEU A 610 -9.19 -10.54 0.15
C LEU A 610 -10.42 -9.74 -0.28
N ALA A 611 -10.34 -8.40 -0.32
CA ALA A 611 -11.45 -7.56 -0.76
C ALA A 611 -11.82 -7.87 -2.22
N ASN A 612 -10.83 -7.93 -3.11
CA ASN A 612 -11.04 -8.26 -4.51
C ASN A 612 -11.56 -9.70 -4.67
N TYR A 613 -10.96 -10.67 -3.98
CA TYR A 613 -11.43 -12.05 -4.08
C TYR A 613 -12.84 -12.26 -3.50
N CYS A 614 -13.22 -11.53 -2.44
CA CYS A 614 -14.59 -11.53 -1.89
C CYS A 614 -15.60 -11.06 -2.93
N SER A 615 -15.31 -9.97 -3.65
CA SER A 615 -16.17 -9.49 -4.74
C SER A 615 -16.26 -10.50 -5.90
N LEU A 616 -15.14 -11.17 -6.22
CA LEU A 616 -15.11 -12.24 -7.23
C LEU A 616 -15.91 -13.48 -6.80
N MET A 617 -15.88 -13.88 -5.53
CA MET A 617 -16.72 -14.99 -5.02
C MET A 617 -18.22 -14.67 -5.08
N GLU A 618 -18.59 -13.43 -4.82
CA GLU A 618 -19.97 -12.95 -4.99
C GLU A 618 -20.37 -13.00 -6.49
N LEU A 619 -19.46 -12.58 -7.38
CA LEU A 619 -19.63 -12.70 -8.83
C LEU A 619 -19.74 -14.17 -9.27
N GLU A 620 -18.91 -15.07 -8.73
CA GLU A 620 -18.97 -16.52 -9.02
C GLU A 620 -20.35 -17.10 -8.78
N GLN A 621 -21.01 -16.70 -7.68
CA GLN A 621 -22.35 -17.16 -7.35
C GLN A 621 -23.39 -16.70 -8.37
N ARG A 622 -23.26 -15.51 -8.93
CA ARG A 622 -24.19 -14.92 -9.91
C ARG A 622 -23.86 -15.28 -11.36
N ASN A 623 -22.59 -15.26 -11.69
CA ASN A 623 -22.10 -15.50 -13.07
C ASN A 623 -20.71 -16.17 -13.07
N PRO A 624 -20.66 -17.52 -12.99
CA PRO A 624 -19.40 -18.27 -12.99
C PRO A 624 -18.53 -18.06 -14.23
N VAL A 625 -19.12 -17.64 -15.36
CA VAL A 625 -18.37 -17.36 -16.59
C VAL A 625 -17.60 -16.04 -16.44
N ALA A 626 -18.26 -14.99 -15.97
CA ALA A 626 -17.64 -13.68 -15.72
C ALA A 626 -16.53 -13.80 -14.64
N PHE A 627 -16.75 -14.62 -13.62
CA PHE A 627 -15.72 -14.92 -12.60
C PHE A 627 -14.43 -15.48 -13.26
N ARG A 628 -14.55 -16.49 -14.12
CA ARG A 628 -13.39 -17.05 -14.84
C ARG A 628 -12.74 -16.03 -15.76
N GLN A 629 -13.52 -15.21 -16.46
CA GLN A 629 -13.00 -14.14 -17.32
C GLN A 629 -12.18 -13.13 -16.52
N ALA A 630 -12.60 -12.78 -15.30
CA ALA A 630 -11.84 -11.90 -14.42
C ALA A 630 -10.50 -12.51 -13.98
N LEU A 631 -10.50 -13.77 -13.55
CA LEU A 631 -9.25 -14.47 -13.21
C LEU A 631 -8.30 -14.59 -14.42
N ASP A 632 -8.84 -14.93 -15.61
CA ASP A 632 -8.06 -15.00 -16.84
C ASP A 632 -7.47 -13.66 -17.26
N TYR A 633 -8.22 -12.58 -17.05
CA TYR A 633 -7.74 -11.22 -17.27
C TYR A 633 -6.54 -10.91 -16.37
N TYR A 634 -6.64 -11.17 -15.06
CA TYR A 634 -5.56 -10.91 -14.12
C TYR A 634 -4.30 -11.71 -14.47
N ARG A 635 -4.44 -13.00 -14.81
CA ARG A 635 -3.32 -13.80 -15.30
C ARG A 635 -2.67 -13.18 -16.55
N THR A 636 -3.47 -12.70 -17.48
CA THR A 636 -2.98 -12.08 -18.73
C THR A 636 -2.23 -10.79 -18.44
N GLN A 637 -2.67 -9.97 -17.49
CA GLN A 637 -1.97 -8.74 -17.08
C GLN A 637 -0.61 -9.05 -16.46
N LEU A 638 -0.49 -10.10 -15.63
CA LEU A 638 0.79 -10.54 -15.06
C LEU A 638 1.80 -10.98 -16.13
N LEU A 639 1.33 -11.66 -17.18
CA LEU A 639 2.17 -12.16 -18.27
C LEU A 639 2.44 -11.11 -19.36
N LYS A 640 1.77 -9.95 -19.31
CA LYS A 640 2.01 -8.85 -20.24
C LYS A 640 3.43 -8.35 -20.09
N LYS A 641 4.12 -8.15 -21.21
CA LYS A 641 5.48 -7.61 -21.23
C LYS A 641 5.45 -6.08 -21.10
N SER A 642 6.31 -5.57 -20.24
CA SER A 642 6.65 -4.15 -20.15
C SER A 642 7.47 -3.70 -21.37
N ASP A 643 7.75 -2.43 -21.48
CA ASP A 643 8.59 -1.86 -22.55
C ASP A 643 10.02 -2.45 -22.54
N SER A 644 10.51 -2.91 -21.40
CA SER A 644 11.79 -3.61 -21.27
C SER A 644 11.78 -5.06 -21.76
N GLY A 645 10.60 -5.58 -22.17
CA GLY A 645 10.40 -6.97 -22.58
C GLY A 645 10.22 -7.96 -21.43
N THR A 646 10.29 -7.51 -20.18
CA THR A 646 10.07 -8.30 -18.97
C THR A 646 8.57 -8.38 -18.64
N ALA A 647 8.09 -9.54 -18.17
CA ALA A 647 6.71 -9.66 -17.74
C ALA A 647 6.43 -8.76 -16.52
N VAL A 648 5.27 -8.09 -16.48
CA VAL A 648 4.88 -7.21 -15.37
C VAL A 648 4.90 -7.95 -14.03
N GLY A 649 4.43 -9.21 -14.00
CA GLY A 649 4.46 -10.03 -12.79
C GLY A 649 5.87 -10.36 -12.25
N ALA A 650 6.93 -10.13 -13.03
CA ALA A 650 8.31 -10.29 -12.60
C ALA A 650 8.89 -9.05 -11.89
N ALA A 651 8.12 -7.96 -11.76
CA ALA A 651 8.53 -6.77 -11.01
C ALA A 651 8.75 -7.07 -9.51
N GLY A 652 8.11 -8.10 -8.97
CA GLY A 652 8.32 -8.57 -7.60
C GLY A 652 7.13 -9.35 -7.05
N PRO A 653 7.29 -9.95 -5.87
CA PRO A 653 6.20 -10.61 -5.15
C PRO A 653 5.20 -9.60 -4.57
N VAL A 654 4.00 -10.08 -4.20
CA VAL A 654 2.95 -9.23 -3.58
C VAL A 654 3.43 -8.52 -2.31
N THR A 655 4.38 -9.11 -1.60
CA THR A 655 4.95 -8.60 -0.35
C THR A 655 5.86 -7.37 -0.52
N LEU A 656 6.19 -6.97 -1.74
CA LEU A 656 6.87 -5.70 -1.97
C LEU A 656 5.94 -4.48 -1.84
N GLY A 657 4.61 -4.68 -1.85
CA GLY A 657 3.64 -3.61 -1.60
C GLY A 657 3.89 -2.37 -2.46
N GLY A 658 3.94 -1.19 -1.85
CA GLY A 658 4.19 0.08 -2.56
C GLY A 658 5.51 0.15 -3.34
N ARG A 659 6.50 -0.67 -3.00
CA ARG A 659 7.80 -0.77 -3.73
C ARG A 659 7.65 -1.35 -5.14
N LEU A 660 6.54 -2.04 -5.45
CA LEU A 660 6.21 -2.49 -6.81
C LEU A 660 6.06 -1.33 -7.79
N VAL A 661 5.75 -0.13 -7.29
CA VAL A 661 5.67 1.09 -8.10
C VAL A 661 7.04 1.73 -8.17
N SER A 662 7.71 1.56 -9.29
CA SER A 662 9.10 2.02 -9.50
C SER A 662 9.25 2.72 -10.85
N SER A 663 10.39 3.37 -11.07
CA SER A 663 10.70 4.00 -12.37
C SER A 663 10.72 2.99 -13.53
N ARG A 664 11.03 1.71 -13.25
CA ARG A 664 11.05 0.61 -14.26
C ARG A 664 9.68 0.00 -14.50
N PHE A 665 8.83 -0.04 -13.47
CA PHE A 665 7.52 -0.65 -13.50
C PHE A 665 6.48 0.26 -12.82
N PRO A 666 6.15 1.41 -13.43
CA PRO A 666 5.20 2.37 -12.83
C PRO A 666 3.80 1.78 -12.61
N GLU A 667 3.43 0.76 -13.38
CA GLU A 667 2.09 0.17 -13.42
C GLU A 667 2.03 -1.25 -12.80
N ALA A 668 3.10 -1.73 -12.09
CA ALA A 668 3.13 -3.13 -11.64
C ALA A 668 2.27 -3.41 -10.41
N TYR A 669 1.98 -2.42 -9.60
CA TYR A 669 1.24 -2.59 -8.35
C TYR A 669 -0.14 -3.24 -8.58
N GLU A 670 -0.93 -2.68 -9.49
CA GLU A 670 -2.29 -3.16 -9.78
C GLU A 670 -2.31 -4.62 -10.27
N PRO A 671 -1.59 -5.02 -11.34
CA PRO A 671 -1.56 -6.42 -11.77
C PRO A 671 -1.08 -7.40 -10.70
N ILE A 672 -0.14 -6.99 -9.84
CA ILE A 672 0.43 -7.86 -8.82
C ILE A 672 -0.47 -7.92 -7.58
N VAL A 673 -0.85 -6.80 -7.00
CA VAL A 673 -1.62 -6.79 -5.75
C VAL A 673 -3.09 -7.17 -6.01
N TYR A 674 -3.74 -6.52 -7.00
CA TYR A 674 -5.15 -6.77 -7.36
C TYR A 674 -5.35 -7.94 -8.33
N GLY A 675 -4.29 -8.46 -8.95
CA GLY A 675 -4.35 -9.59 -9.87
C GLY A 675 -3.76 -10.86 -9.26
N ARG A 676 -2.44 -10.91 -8.97
CA ARG A 676 -1.80 -12.08 -8.35
C ARG A 676 -2.36 -12.35 -6.96
N GLY A 677 -2.60 -11.31 -6.14
CA GLY A 677 -3.16 -11.46 -4.80
C GLY A 677 -4.44 -12.32 -4.76
N PRO A 678 -5.52 -11.97 -5.47
CA PRO A 678 -6.72 -12.80 -5.57
C PRO A 678 -6.48 -14.21 -6.10
N TRP A 679 -5.52 -14.39 -7.01
CA TRP A 679 -5.13 -15.73 -7.48
C TRP A 679 -4.56 -16.59 -6.34
N LEU A 680 -3.72 -16.01 -5.47
CA LEU A 680 -3.18 -16.73 -4.30
C LEU A 680 -4.30 -17.17 -3.35
N ILE A 681 -5.25 -16.30 -3.07
CA ILE A 681 -6.43 -16.62 -2.26
C ILE A 681 -7.31 -17.68 -2.95
N HIS A 682 -7.48 -17.60 -4.27
CA HIS A 682 -8.19 -18.60 -5.07
C HIS A 682 -7.52 -19.97 -4.98
N MET A 683 -6.21 -20.05 -5.13
CA MET A 683 -5.45 -21.29 -5.01
C MET A 683 -5.62 -21.93 -3.62
N LEU A 684 -5.51 -21.14 -2.54
CA LEU A 684 -5.76 -21.63 -1.16
C LEU A 684 -7.16 -22.21 -1.02
N ARG A 685 -8.20 -21.52 -1.52
CA ARG A 685 -9.59 -22.00 -1.48
C ARG A 685 -9.75 -23.30 -2.24
N MET A 686 -9.21 -23.38 -3.46
CA MET A 686 -9.35 -24.55 -4.32
C MET A 686 -8.58 -25.75 -3.76
N MET A 687 -7.37 -25.59 -3.25
CA MET A 687 -6.58 -26.65 -2.62
C MET A 687 -7.32 -27.28 -1.43
N LEU A 688 -7.87 -26.43 -0.55
CA LEU A 688 -8.63 -26.89 0.62
C LEU A 688 -9.89 -27.67 0.20
N ARG A 689 -10.64 -27.14 -0.77
CA ARG A 689 -11.85 -27.77 -1.31
C ARG A 689 -11.55 -29.13 -1.97
N ASP A 690 -10.50 -29.23 -2.76
CA ASP A 690 -10.14 -30.45 -3.47
C ASP A 690 -9.56 -31.51 -2.53
N ALA A 691 -8.89 -31.14 -1.44
CA ALA A 691 -8.38 -32.06 -0.44
C ALA A 691 -9.50 -32.82 0.33
N GLU A 692 -10.71 -32.27 0.40
CA GLU A 692 -11.87 -32.91 1.00
C GLU A 692 -12.68 -33.80 -0.01
N ARG A 693 -12.33 -33.70 -1.31
CA ARG A 693 -13.03 -34.50 -2.35
C ARG A 693 -12.60 -35.96 -2.31
N LYS A 694 -13.56 -36.85 -2.45
CA LYS A 694 -13.30 -38.30 -2.67
C LYS A 694 -12.84 -38.52 -4.11
N SER A 695 -11.80 -39.33 -4.28
CA SER A 695 -11.34 -39.76 -5.59
C SER A 695 -12.46 -40.42 -6.40
N GLY A 696 -12.57 -40.10 -7.68
CA GLY A 696 -13.63 -40.61 -8.56
C GLY A 696 -14.99 -39.91 -8.46
N SER A 697 -15.10 -38.86 -7.62
CA SER A 697 -16.34 -38.10 -7.46
C SER A 697 -16.65 -37.27 -8.74
N ARG A 698 -17.86 -37.49 -9.29
CA ARG A 698 -18.44 -36.65 -10.35
C ARG A 698 -19.23 -35.46 -9.78
N LYS A 699 -19.55 -35.48 -8.47
CA LYS A 699 -20.28 -34.38 -7.82
C LYS A 699 -19.36 -33.18 -7.73
N ALA A 700 -19.97 -31.98 -7.85
CA ALA A 700 -19.31 -30.74 -7.49
C ALA A 700 -18.72 -30.85 -6.08
N ALA A 701 -17.62 -30.13 -5.82
CA ALA A 701 -16.96 -30.19 -4.53
C ALA A 701 -17.94 -30.02 -3.36
N VAL A 702 -17.67 -30.71 -2.28
CA VAL A 702 -18.13 -30.42 -0.93
C VAL A 702 -17.71 -28.96 -0.66
N GLY A 703 -18.50 -28.17 0.01
CA GLY A 703 -18.38 -26.73 0.13
C GLY A 703 -17.00 -26.15 0.51
N ASP A 704 -16.96 -24.85 0.66
CA ASP A 704 -15.72 -24.11 1.01
C ASP A 704 -15.61 -23.93 2.55
N GLU A 705 -16.11 -24.89 3.35
CA GLU A 705 -16.22 -24.75 4.80
C GLU A 705 -14.86 -24.54 5.48
N LEU A 706 -13.81 -25.24 5.06
CA LEU A 706 -12.46 -25.06 5.64
C LEU A 706 -11.92 -23.67 5.33
N PHE A 707 -12.11 -23.19 4.11
CA PHE A 707 -11.67 -21.87 3.71
C PHE A 707 -12.37 -20.77 4.52
N PHE A 708 -13.71 -20.81 4.61
CA PHE A 708 -14.45 -19.80 5.37
C PHE A 708 -14.19 -19.88 6.87
N ARG A 709 -13.98 -21.09 7.41
CA ARG A 709 -13.59 -21.29 8.81
C ARG A 709 -12.23 -20.63 9.11
N SER A 710 -11.25 -20.79 8.23
CA SER A 710 -9.92 -20.17 8.38
C SER A 710 -10.02 -18.65 8.37
N LEU A 711 -10.77 -18.06 7.45
CA LEU A 711 -10.98 -16.61 7.41
C LEU A 711 -11.80 -16.09 8.61
N LEU A 712 -12.77 -16.84 9.09
CA LEU A 712 -13.54 -16.47 10.29
C LEU A 712 -12.67 -16.52 11.56
N ASN A 713 -11.77 -17.51 11.66
CA ASN A 713 -10.80 -17.61 12.75
C ASN A 713 -9.79 -16.46 12.68
N PHE A 714 -9.29 -16.14 11.49
CA PHE A 714 -8.42 -15.00 11.24
C PHE A 714 -9.10 -13.71 11.70
N ARG A 715 -10.34 -13.46 11.28
CA ARG A 715 -11.10 -12.31 11.74
C ARG A 715 -11.19 -12.24 13.26
N ARG A 716 -11.67 -13.32 13.92
CA ARG A 716 -11.90 -13.33 15.37
C ARG A 716 -10.64 -13.05 16.18
N ARG A 717 -9.48 -13.45 15.65
CA ARG A 717 -8.19 -13.27 16.32
C ARG A 717 -7.65 -11.86 16.18
N TYR A 718 -7.81 -11.26 15.01
CA TYR A 718 -7.14 -10.01 14.66
C TYR A 718 -8.08 -8.79 14.54
N GLU A 719 -9.39 -8.93 14.73
CA GLU A 719 -10.32 -7.79 14.65
C GLU A 719 -9.98 -6.70 15.67
N GLY A 720 -9.90 -5.45 15.20
CA GLY A 720 -9.52 -4.28 15.98
C GLY A 720 -8.00 -4.13 16.15
N GLY A 721 -7.20 -4.82 15.32
CA GLY A 721 -5.74 -4.76 15.32
C GLY A 721 -5.15 -4.99 13.94
N ALA A 722 -3.84 -5.22 13.91
CA ALA A 722 -3.08 -5.46 12.70
C ALA A 722 -2.62 -6.92 12.60
N ALA A 723 -2.59 -7.46 11.38
CA ALA A 723 -2.13 -8.80 11.07
C ALA A 723 -0.98 -8.78 10.05
N SER A 724 -0.17 -9.83 10.08
CA SER A 724 0.87 -10.09 9.08
C SER A 724 0.43 -11.13 8.05
N THR A 725 1.16 -11.22 6.97
CA THR A 725 1.04 -12.29 5.97
C THR A 725 1.16 -13.68 6.60
N GLN A 726 2.11 -13.85 7.53
CA GLN A 726 2.30 -15.09 8.27
C GLN A 726 1.09 -15.43 9.14
N ASP A 727 0.45 -14.44 9.76
CA ASP A 727 -0.77 -14.63 10.55
C ASP A 727 -1.94 -15.13 9.69
N LEU A 728 -2.09 -14.59 8.48
CA LEU A 728 -3.07 -15.06 7.52
C LEU A 728 -2.81 -16.52 7.12
N ILE A 729 -1.57 -16.86 6.74
CA ILE A 729 -1.18 -18.24 6.36
C ILE A 729 -1.38 -19.21 7.53
N ALA A 730 -0.99 -18.84 8.76
CA ALA A 730 -1.17 -19.66 9.96
C ALA A 730 -2.65 -19.99 10.23
N SER A 731 -3.57 -19.07 9.90
CA SER A 731 -5.01 -19.31 10.03
C SER A 731 -5.53 -20.44 9.11
N PHE A 732 -4.89 -20.63 7.96
CA PHE A 732 -5.19 -21.76 7.06
C PHE A 732 -4.51 -23.04 7.53
N GLU A 733 -3.31 -22.99 8.10
CA GLU A 733 -2.60 -24.14 8.65
C GLU A 733 -3.35 -24.82 9.81
N GLU A 734 -4.09 -24.06 10.61
CA GLU A 734 -4.91 -24.60 11.69
C GLU A 734 -5.93 -25.64 11.22
N ASN A 735 -6.46 -25.45 10.03
CA ASN A 735 -7.49 -26.31 9.43
C ASN A 735 -6.96 -27.16 8.27
N LEU A 736 -5.62 -27.29 8.15
CA LEU A 736 -5.01 -27.98 7.00
C LEU A 736 -5.33 -29.50 7.01
N PRO A 737 -6.02 -30.01 5.98
CA PRO A 737 -6.35 -31.41 5.89
C PRO A 737 -5.11 -32.28 5.62
N PRO A 738 -5.15 -33.60 5.97
CA PRO A 738 -3.99 -34.49 5.79
C PRO A 738 -3.44 -34.51 4.36
N GLY A 739 -4.30 -34.37 3.35
CA GLY A 739 -3.91 -34.38 1.92
C GLY A 739 -3.08 -33.16 1.47
N LEU A 740 -2.99 -32.12 2.30
CA LEU A 740 -2.20 -30.92 2.03
C LEU A 740 -0.95 -30.79 2.93
N LYS A 741 -0.58 -31.85 3.66
CA LYS A 741 0.65 -31.89 4.45
C LYS A 741 1.84 -32.28 3.56
N PHE A 742 2.52 -31.27 3.03
CA PHE A 742 3.74 -31.48 2.27
C PHE A 742 4.84 -32.07 3.16
N GLU A 743 5.51 -33.14 2.76
CA GLU A 743 6.49 -33.90 3.57
C GLU A 743 5.96 -34.30 4.96
N GLY A 744 4.65 -34.47 5.14
CA GLY A 744 4.03 -34.78 6.41
C GLY A 744 3.94 -33.62 7.40
N LYS A 745 4.44 -32.42 7.03
CA LYS A 745 4.41 -31.22 7.88
C LYS A 745 3.06 -30.52 7.79
N ARG A 746 2.55 -30.05 8.92
CA ARG A 746 1.36 -29.18 8.98
C ARG A 746 1.78 -27.74 8.81
N SER A 747 2.29 -27.38 7.62
CA SER A 747 2.75 -26.05 7.27
C SER A 747 2.45 -25.73 5.81
N LEU A 748 2.19 -24.44 5.55
CA LEU A 748 2.11 -23.83 4.23
C LEU A 748 3.35 -23.00 3.90
N ASP A 749 4.49 -23.22 4.56
CA ASP A 749 5.75 -22.53 4.28
C ASP A 749 6.13 -22.62 2.80
N TRP A 750 5.92 -23.79 2.17
CA TRP A 750 6.13 -23.97 0.72
C TRP A 750 5.26 -23.03 -0.14
N PHE A 751 4.03 -22.75 0.31
CA PHE A 751 3.14 -21.82 -0.36
C PHE A 751 3.55 -20.37 -0.11
N LEU A 752 3.92 -20.05 1.14
CA LEU A 752 4.41 -18.73 1.50
C LEU A 752 5.65 -18.36 0.69
N HIS A 753 6.70 -19.18 0.74
CA HIS A 753 7.98 -18.87 0.08
C HIS A 753 7.88 -18.99 -1.46
N GLY A 754 7.22 -20.02 -1.98
CA GLY A 754 7.16 -20.23 -3.43
C GLY A 754 6.14 -19.34 -4.15
N TRP A 755 4.99 -19.07 -3.55
CA TRP A 755 3.87 -18.39 -4.23
C TRP A 755 3.64 -16.96 -3.76
N VAL A 756 3.65 -16.71 -2.45
CA VAL A 756 3.41 -15.37 -1.89
C VAL A 756 4.66 -14.49 -2.03
N GLU A 757 5.83 -15.02 -1.67
CA GLU A 757 7.13 -14.34 -1.79
C GLU A 757 7.80 -14.57 -3.14
N GLY A 758 7.20 -15.38 -4.01
CA GLY A 758 7.69 -15.66 -5.37
C GLY A 758 6.92 -14.92 -6.46
N THR A 759 7.50 -14.92 -7.66
CA THR A 759 6.94 -14.25 -8.86
C THR A 759 6.54 -15.21 -9.98
N ALA A 760 6.83 -16.50 -9.83
CA ALA A 760 6.67 -17.49 -10.89
C ALA A 760 5.20 -17.67 -11.34
N VAL A 761 5.02 -17.89 -12.63
CA VAL A 761 3.78 -18.38 -13.26
C VAL A 761 4.16 -19.61 -14.08
N PRO A 762 4.12 -20.82 -13.48
CA PRO A 762 4.63 -22.04 -14.11
C PRO A 762 3.75 -22.47 -15.26
N ARG A 763 4.33 -23.24 -16.18
CA ARG A 763 3.58 -24.03 -17.17
C ARG A 763 3.50 -25.46 -16.67
N LEU A 764 2.28 -25.98 -16.53
CA LEU A 764 2.01 -27.33 -16.05
C LEU A 764 1.69 -28.27 -17.21
N GLY A 765 2.23 -29.49 -17.15
CA GLY A 765 2.00 -30.53 -18.15
C GLY A 765 2.01 -31.94 -17.57
N LEU A 766 1.65 -32.93 -18.40
CA LEU A 766 1.78 -34.35 -18.07
C LEU A 766 2.65 -35.06 -19.10
N ARG A 767 3.56 -35.92 -18.62
CA ARG A 767 4.41 -36.73 -19.44
C ARG A 767 4.39 -38.19 -19.02
N SER A 768 4.69 -39.09 -19.95
CA SER A 768 4.85 -40.54 -19.72
C SER A 768 3.65 -41.18 -19.00
N VAL A 769 2.42 -40.71 -19.32
CA VAL A 769 1.19 -41.22 -18.71
C VAL A 769 0.92 -42.65 -19.15
N LYS A 770 0.72 -43.54 -18.18
CA LYS A 770 0.31 -44.96 -18.40
C LYS A 770 -0.98 -45.22 -17.66
N LEU A 771 -1.92 -45.82 -18.35
CA LEU A 771 -3.23 -46.25 -17.81
C LEU A 771 -3.27 -47.77 -17.88
N VAL A 772 -3.43 -48.40 -16.71
CA VAL A 772 -3.47 -49.86 -16.61
C VAL A 772 -4.83 -50.29 -16.01
N PRO A 773 -5.73 -50.89 -16.77
CA PRO A 773 -7.01 -51.39 -16.23
C PRO A 773 -6.77 -52.47 -15.17
N ARG A 774 -7.48 -52.37 -14.03
CA ARG A 774 -7.51 -53.35 -12.95
C ARG A 774 -8.92 -53.40 -12.31
N ASP A 775 -9.46 -54.57 -12.15
CA ASP A 775 -10.65 -54.91 -11.35
C ASP A 775 -11.68 -53.77 -11.11
N GLY A 776 -12.23 -53.19 -12.20
CA GLY A 776 -13.22 -52.10 -12.11
C GLY A 776 -12.65 -50.69 -11.91
N ALA A 777 -11.31 -50.51 -11.94
CA ALA A 777 -10.62 -49.24 -11.85
C ALA A 777 -9.50 -49.13 -12.89
N VAL A 778 -8.85 -48.00 -13.02
CA VAL A 778 -7.67 -47.78 -13.85
C VAL A 778 -6.55 -47.23 -12.95
N GLU A 779 -5.48 -48.02 -12.80
CA GLU A 779 -4.24 -47.53 -12.22
C GLU A 779 -3.55 -46.59 -13.19
N ILE A 780 -3.11 -45.43 -12.67
CA ILE A 780 -2.47 -44.39 -13.46
C ILE A 780 -1.11 -44.08 -12.87
N SER A 781 -0.11 -44.03 -13.71
CA SER A 781 1.20 -43.46 -13.37
C SER A 781 1.63 -42.47 -14.44
N GLY A 782 2.41 -41.49 -14.05
CA GLY A 782 2.90 -40.44 -14.95
C GLY A 782 3.83 -39.47 -14.23
N VAL A 783 4.21 -38.42 -14.93
CA VAL A 783 5.04 -37.32 -14.42
C VAL A 783 4.28 -36.03 -14.64
N VAL A 784 4.19 -35.21 -13.59
CA VAL A 784 3.80 -33.80 -13.71
C VAL A 784 5.06 -33.02 -14.08
N GLU A 785 5.01 -32.28 -15.18
CA GLU A 785 6.05 -31.32 -15.57
C GLU A 785 5.65 -29.91 -15.09
N GLN A 786 6.62 -29.19 -14.50
CA GLN A 786 6.48 -27.79 -14.06
C GLN A 786 7.62 -26.99 -14.69
N LYS A 787 7.33 -26.23 -15.74
CA LYS A 787 8.31 -25.40 -16.49
C LYS A 787 8.14 -23.93 -16.16
N ASN A 788 9.18 -23.13 -16.43
CA ASN A 788 9.19 -21.68 -16.17
C ASN A 788 8.97 -21.34 -14.67
N ALA A 789 9.56 -22.12 -13.78
CA ALA A 789 9.46 -21.98 -12.34
C ALA A 789 10.84 -22.21 -11.69
N PRO A 790 11.08 -21.64 -10.50
CA PRO A 790 12.21 -22.02 -9.67
C PRO A 790 12.21 -23.52 -9.35
N ALA A 791 13.41 -24.09 -9.17
CA ALA A 791 13.57 -25.53 -8.93
C ALA A 791 12.93 -26.03 -7.61
N ASP A 792 12.70 -25.12 -6.67
CA ASP A 792 12.11 -25.36 -5.35
C ASP A 792 10.63 -24.96 -5.25
N LEU A 793 10.02 -24.54 -6.38
CA LEU A 793 8.58 -24.21 -6.37
C LEU A 793 7.75 -25.48 -6.20
N VAL A 794 6.97 -25.52 -5.12
CA VAL A 794 5.99 -26.57 -4.87
C VAL A 794 4.60 -26.10 -5.29
N THR A 795 3.91 -26.92 -6.11
CA THR A 795 2.54 -26.65 -6.57
C THR A 795 1.63 -27.85 -6.30
N VAL A 796 0.47 -27.63 -5.71
CA VAL A 796 -0.57 -28.67 -5.57
C VAL A 796 -1.38 -28.73 -6.86
N VAL A 797 -1.15 -29.77 -7.65
CA VAL A 797 -1.73 -29.93 -8.98
C VAL A 797 -2.91 -30.89 -8.96
N PRO A 798 -4.16 -30.44 -9.22
CA PRO A 798 -5.31 -31.33 -9.31
C PRO A 798 -5.31 -32.09 -10.62
N ILE A 799 -5.46 -33.40 -10.54
CA ILE A 799 -5.51 -34.34 -11.68
C ILE A 799 -6.92 -34.86 -11.89
N TYR A 800 -7.37 -34.82 -13.11
CA TYR A 800 -8.68 -35.30 -13.53
C TYR A 800 -8.55 -36.39 -14.58
N ALA A 801 -9.40 -37.44 -14.47
CA ALA A 801 -9.56 -38.43 -15.52
C ALA A 801 -10.68 -37.97 -16.46
N VAL A 802 -10.47 -38.14 -17.76
CA VAL A 802 -11.51 -37.97 -18.79
C VAL A 802 -12.18 -39.31 -19.05
N LEU A 803 -13.49 -39.31 -18.81
CA LEU A 803 -14.37 -40.48 -18.94
C LEU A 803 -15.16 -40.42 -20.23
N PRO A 804 -15.88 -41.53 -20.63
CA PRO A 804 -16.78 -41.55 -21.76
C PRO A 804 -17.77 -40.38 -21.77
N GLY A 805 -18.02 -39.79 -22.93
CA GLY A 805 -18.82 -38.57 -23.06
C GLY A 805 -18.06 -37.29 -22.73
N ASN A 806 -16.71 -37.34 -22.70
CA ASN A 806 -15.81 -36.19 -22.40
C ASN A 806 -16.09 -35.55 -21.04
N THR A 807 -16.65 -36.31 -20.10
CA THR A 807 -16.84 -35.86 -18.71
C THR A 807 -15.56 -36.05 -17.93
N THR A 808 -15.29 -35.13 -16.98
CA THR A 808 -14.09 -35.20 -16.13
C THR A 808 -14.44 -35.61 -14.72
N ALA A 809 -13.60 -36.47 -14.10
CA ALA A 809 -13.69 -36.86 -12.71
C ALA A 809 -12.37 -36.50 -12.00
N PHE A 810 -12.47 -35.86 -10.88
CA PHE A 810 -11.32 -35.59 -10.01
C PHE A 810 -10.78 -36.90 -9.46
N ILE A 811 -9.46 -37.14 -9.58
CA ILE A 811 -8.83 -38.37 -9.12
C ILE A 811 -7.79 -38.19 -8.03
N GLY A 812 -7.38 -36.95 -7.78
CA GLY A 812 -6.44 -36.60 -6.71
C GLY A 812 -5.67 -35.33 -6.97
N GLN A 813 -4.85 -34.99 -6.01
CA GLN A 813 -3.87 -33.89 -6.09
C GLN A 813 -2.46 -34.45 -6.02
N VAL A 814 -1.53 -33.80 -6.71
CA VAL A 814 -0.10 -34.14 -6.70
C VAL A 814 0.68 -32.91 -6.28
N PHE A 815 1.55 -33.06 -5.30
CA PHE A 815 2.56 -32.03 -5.03
C PHE A 815 3.63 -32.10 -6.12
N ALA A 816 3.59 -31.18 -7.06
CA ALA A 816 4.66 -30.98 -8.03
C ALA A 816 5.79 -30.20 -7.34
N ASP A 817 6.90 -30.90 -7.09
CA ASP A 817 8.11 -30.39 -6.45
C ASP A 817 9.25 -30.44 -7.46
N GLY A 818 9.74 -29.27 -7.88
CA GLY A 818 10.70 -29.12 -8.96
C GLY A 818 10.13 -29.29 -10.37
N GLU A 819 11.01 -29.54 -11.35
CA GLU A 819 10.62 -29.58 -12.77
C GLU A 819 9.80 -30.81 -13.14
N GLU A 820 10.05 -31.97 -12.50
CA GLU A 820 9.40 -33.24 -12.81
C GLU A 820 9.06 -34.02 -11.55
N THR A 821 7.79 -34.34 -11.36
CA THR A 821 7.31 -35.12 -10.21
C THR A 821 6.53 -36.35 -10.66
N ALA A 822 7.01 -37.55 -10.31
CA ALA A 822 6.32 -38.80 -10.61
C ALA A 822 5.10 -38.99 -9.70
N PHE A 823 4.00 -39.47 -10.24
CA PHE A 823 2.79 -39.75 -9.49
C PHE A 823 2.14 -41.09 -9.79
N ARG A 824 1.33 -41.60 -8.85
CA ARG A 824 0.44 -42.76 -9.00
C ARG A 824 -0.91 -42.42 -8.41
N LEU A 825 -1.96 -42.62 -9.22
CA LEU A 825 -3.35 -42.38 -8.85
C LEU A 825 -4.24 -43.50 -9.36
N VAL A 826 -5.47 -43.55 -8.86
CA VAL A 826 -6.47 -44.50 -9.30
C VAL A 826 -7.68 -43.73 -9.84
N ALA A 827 -8.12 -44.07 -11.03
CA ALA A 827 -9.27 -43.48 -11.69
C ALA A 827 -10.43 -44.52 -11.79
N PRO A 828 -11.67 -44.03 -11.94
CA PRO A 828 -12.81 -44.87 -12.27
C PRO A 828 -12.60 -45.64 -13.58
N ALA A 829 -13.26 -46.77 -13.72
CA ALA A 829 -13.31 -47.54 -14.97
C ALA A 829 -13.76 -46.66 -16.15
N GLY A 830 -13.14 -46.88 -17.33
CA GLY A 830 -13.42 -46.10 -18.52
C GLY A 830 -12.61 -44.79 -18.66
N ALA A 831 -11.69 -44.52 -17.75
CA ALA A 831 -10.72 -43.42 -17.92
C ALA A 831 -9.88 -43.64 -19.17
N SER A 832 -9.85 -42.66 -20.09
CA SER A 832 -9.18 -42.73 -21.38
C SER A 832 -7.95 -41.82 -21.50
N ARG A 833 -7.96 -40.71 -20.79
CA ARG A 833 -6.85 -39.72 -20.73
C ARG A 833 -6.92 -38.93 -19.44
N LEU A 834 -5.87 -38.18 -19.13
CA LEU A 834 -5.83 -37.25 -18.00
C LEU A 834 -5.91 -35.80 -18.47
N SER A 835 -6.31 -34.96 -17.58
CA SER A 835 -6.24 -33.51 -17.71
C SER A 835 -5.69 -32.91 -16.41
N VAL A 836 -4.75 -31.97 -16.56
CA VAL A 836 -4.25 -31.16 -15.47
C VAL A 836 -5.12 -29.93 -15.36
N ASP A 837 -5.55 -29.62 -14.16
CA ASP A 837 -6.28 -28.40 -13.81
C ASP A 837 -7.28 -27.89 -14.89
N PRO A 838 -8.26 -28.71 -15.33
CA PRO A 838 -9.21 -28.28 -16.35
C PRO A 838 -10.17 -27.19 -15.89
N GLN A 839 -10.15 -26.87 -14.61
CA GLN A 839 -10.97 -25.82 -13.99
C GLN A 839 -10.22 -24.51 -13.80
N HIS A 840 -8.93 -24.46 -14.18
CA HIS A 840 -8.05 -23.29 -14.03
C HIS A 840 -8.02 -22.77 -12.57
N THR A 841 -7.70 -23.67 -11.64
CA THR A 841 -7.62 -23.37 -10.20
C THR A 841 -6.23 -22.91 -9.76
N ILE A 842 -5.24 -23.02 -10.63
CA ILE A 842 -3.85 -22.65 -10.39
C ILE A 842 -3.47 -21.46 -11.29
N LEU A 843 -2.72 -20.51 -10.73
CA LEU A 843 -2.07 -19.44 -11.51
C LEU A 843 -0.95 -20.05 -12.35
N SER A 844 -1.25 -20.42 -13.59
CA SER A 844 -0.31 -21.04 -14.52
C SER A 844 -0.40 -20.44 -15.92
N ASP A 845 0.70 -20.53 -16.70
CA ASP A 845 0.71 -20.17 -18.11
C ASP A 845 0.06 -21.31 -18.91
N LEU A 846 -1.03 -21.01 -19.60
CA LEU A 846 -1.83 -21.98 -20.38
C LEU A 846 -1.33 -22.14 -21.82
N LYS A 847 -0.27 -21.43 -22.26
CA LYS A 847 0.22 -21.47 -23.65
C LYS A 847 1.23 -22.59 -23.88
#